data_b86d1ca5b836e1fb2fce1419cf726aa3
#
_entry.id   b86d1ca5b836e1fb2fce1419cf726aa3
#
_cell.length_a   1.000
_cell.length_b   1.000
_cell.length_c   1.000
_cell.angle_alpha   90.00
_cell.angle_beta   90.00
_cell.angle_gamma   90.00
#
_symmetry.space_group_name_H-M   'P 1'
#
loop_
_entity.id
_entity.type
_entity.pdbx_description
1 polymer ?
#
loop_
_entity_poly.entity_id
_entity_poly.type
_entity_poly.pdbx_seq_one_letter_code
_entity_poly.pdbx_strand_id
1 'polypeptide(L)'
;MTAVTAYGSGRAPALTDPEQLKELLGIPFTPEQLACVTAPPAPQVIVAGAGSGKTTVMAARVVWLVGTGAVAPEQVLGLTFTNKAAGELAERVRKALARAGVTDPDPSPAEAEAAGGEPRIATYHAFAGQLLKDHGLRIGLEPSARLLADATRFQLAAKVIREAPGPYPSLTKSVPDLVSDLLALDGELSEHLVEPDGLRAYDTRLLDSLADVRLTNEDLRKVPEAVRGRLELLELVARYRTAKRSRDLFDFGDQIALSARLATTRPEVGALLREEFRVVLLDEYQDTSVAQRLLLSGLFGGGTGHAVTAVGDPCQAIYGWRGASVANLDDFPAHFPHADGSPATRLSLSENRRSGGRLLDLANSLAAPLRAMHEGVEALRPAPGAERDGVVRCALLETHAEELEWLADSVAHLVRTGTEPGEIAVLCRSAADFARIQAVLVARDVPVEVVGLSGLLHLPEVADLVSVCEVLQDPGANASLVRLLIGPRWRIGARDLALLGRRARQLVARASAADGPDGRLAAAVEGVDPAEIVSLADALETFLDGAGQSAPDDLPFSAAARVRFAHLAQELRDLRRSLADPLMDVLHRVLATTGLEVELSASPHALAARRRETLSNFMDVAAGFAALDGEATLLAFLGFLRTAAQYEKGLDHALPGGENTVKVLTAHKSKGLEWDVVVVPDLCAGSFPKEKPPEAWTSYAKVLPYGLRGDAPTLPADPEWTSAGLKSFKAALKTHKQTEELRLGYVTFTRPRSLLLASGHWWGPTQKRRRGPSAFLDALRAHCEAGFGEIEAWAAEPAEDAENPALASAADPDHSWPLPLDPASLALRREAAALVESHLLTALTPPPAPDPYLWPPHCEDPSYDDPPWPQPPEPDDLWPEPGPEPGRSAPATPHPGGALPADAGAPVGDGGSVPADARHDEPWPGGRPPRGLPRAPPP
;
A
#
# COMPACT_ATOMS: atom_id res chain seq x y z
N MET A 1 8.23 40.79 31.25
CA MET A 1 6.90 40.30 31.66
C MET A 1 5.87 41.18 30.93
N THR A 2 5.58 40.86 29.72
CA THR A 2 4.51 41.49 28.92
C THR A 2 3.29 40.57 29.05
N ALA A 3 2.24 41.09 29.60
CA ALA A 3 0.98 40.38 29.84
C ALA A 3 0.43 39.92 28.47
N VAL A 4 0.30 38.59 28.29
CA VAL A 4 -0.47 37.99 27.21
C VAL A 4 -1.93 38.34 27.49
N THR A 5 -2.50 39.22 26.68
CA THR A 5 -3.90 39.56 26.68
C THR A 5 -4.71 38.28 26.41
N ALA A 6 -5.40 37.76 27.42
CA ALA A 6 -6.36 36.67 27.28
C ALA A 6 -7.46 37.10 26.28
N TYR A 7 -7.55 36.39 25.15
CA TYR A 7 -8.67 36.54 24.24
C TYR A 7 -9.86 35.77 24.78
N GLY A 8 -10.83 36.53 25.29
CA GLY A 8 -11.98 36.02 25.96
C GLY A 8 -12.96 35.26 25.10
N SER A 9 -13.00 33.93 25.26
CA SER A 9 -14.27 33.22 25.29
C SER A 9 -14.80 33.43 26.73
N GLY A 10 -16.03 33.91 26.91
CA GLY A 10 -16.61 34.25 28.24
C GLY A 10 -16.88 33.02 29.14
N ARG A 11 -16.11 31.93 28.96
CA ARG A 11 -16.16 30.70 29.77
C ARG A 11 -14.94 30.67 30.70
N ALA A 12 -15.16 30.42 31.96
CA ALA A 12 -14.09 30.24 32.94
C ALA A 12 -13.17 29.08 32.48
N PRO A 13 -11.83 29.19 32.63
CA PRO A 13 -10.91 28.13 32.23
C PRO A 13 -11.29 26.84 32.97
N ALA A 14 -11.44 25.73 32.21
CA ALA A 14 -11.76 24.42 32.73
C ALA A 14 -10.57 23.77 33.44
N LEU A 15 -9.33 24.18 33.09
CA LEU A 15 -8.09 23.70 33.66
C LEU A 15 -7.26 24.88 34.19
N THR A 16 -6.79 24.78 35.44
CA THR A 16 -5.91 25.78 36.06
C THR A 16 -4.60 25.18 36.58
N ASP A 17 -4.58 23.86 36.79
CA ASP A 17 -3.48 23.11 37.38
C ASP A 17 -3.15 21.88 36.53
N PRO A 18 -1.86 21.54 36.26
CA PRO A 18 -1.45 20.32 35.60
C PRO A 18 -1.96 19.02 36.26
N GLU A 19 -2.21 18.99 37.56
CA GLU A 19 -2.78 17.80 38.24
C GLU A 19 -4.20 17.53 37.77
N GLN A 20 -5.01 18.58 37.53
CA GLN A 20 -6.36 18.43 36.95
C GLN A 20 -6.32 17.78 35.57
N LEU A 21 -5.27 18.07 34.76
CA LEU A 21 -5.08 17.42 33.49
C LEU A 21 -4.76 15.93 33.63
N LYS A 22 -3.95 15.55 34.62
CA LYS A 22 -3.64 14.14 34.92
C LYS A 22 -4.90 13.36 35.34
N GLU A 23 -5.70 13.93 36.22
CA GLU A 23 -6.97 13.34 36.68
C GLU A 23 -7.95 13.19 35.49
N LEU A 24 -8.09 14.23 34.70
CA LEU A 24 -8.99 14.26 33.54
C LEU A 24 -8.68 13.18 32.51
N LEU A 25 -7.39 13.05 32.17
CA LEU A 25 -6.95 12.09 31.14
C LEU A 25 -6.72 10.69 31.70
N GLY A 26 -6.58 10.55 33.01
CA GLY A 26 -6.21 9.30 33.67
C GLY A 26 -4.79 8.84 33.34
N ILE A 27 -3.90 9.79 32.97
CA ILE A 27 -2.53 9.50 32.49
C ILE A 27 -1.53 10.02 33.54
N PRO A 28 -0.70 9.16 34.12
CA PRO A 28 0.40 9.55 34.98
C PRO A 28 1.57 10.10 34.17
N PHE A 29 1.53 11.37 33.77
CA PHE A 29 2.60 12.00 32.99
C PHE A 29 3.93 12.01 33.75
N THR A 30 5.02 11.76 32.98
CA THR A 30 6.37 12.01 33.50
C THR A 30 6.64 13.52 33.64
N PRO A 31 7.65 13.92 34.44
CA PRO A 31 8.05 15.32 34.49
C PRO A 31 8.44 15.89 33.10
N GLU A 32 9.11 15.09 32.25
CA GLU A 32 9.46 15.46 30.87
C GLU A 32 8.21 15.69 30.01
N GLN A 33 7.24 14.74 30.06
CA GLN A 33 5.99 14.88 29.33
C GLN A 33 5.19 16.10 29.81
N LEU A 34 5.13 16.31 31.12
CA LEU A 34 4.38 17.43 31.68
C LEU A 34 5.01 18.77 31.28
N ALA A 35 6.35 18.86 31.28
CA ALA A 35 7.05 20.05 30.81
C ALA A 35 6.72 20.38 29.34
N CYS A 36 6.65 19.35 28.48
CA CYS A 36 6.27 19.51 27.07
C CYS A 36 4.81 19.96 26.90
N VAL A 37 3.89 19.38 27.70
CA VAL A 37 2.45 19.67 27.63
C VAL A 37 2.14 21.09 28.11
N THR A 38 2.74 21.51 29.21
CA THR A 38 2.44 22.82 29.88
C THR A 38 3.30 23.97 29.38
N ALA A 39 4.28 23.71 28.49
CA ALA A 39 5.11 24.76 27.89
C ALA A 39 4.24 25.86 27.25
N PRO A 40 4.66 27.13 27.34
CA PRO A 40 3.90 28.24 26.77
C PRO A 40 3.72 28.10 25.26
N PRO A 41 2.70 28.75 24.64
CA PRO A 41 2.50 28.74 23.20
C PRO A 41 3.61 29.54 22.49
N ALA A 42 4.70 28.89 22.16
CA ALA A 42 5.89 29.41 21.49
C ALA A 42 6.49 28.33 20.59
N PRO A 43 7.41 28.70 19.65
CA PRO A 43 8.11 27.72 18.82
C PRO A 43 8.91 26.74 19.67
N GLN A 44 8.69 25.44 19.47
CA GLN A 44 9.41 24.39 20.19
C GLN A 44 9.52 23.08 19.38
N VAL A 45 10.59 22.35 19.61
CA VAL A 45 10.77 21.00 19.10
C VAL A 45 10.93 20.01 20.25
N ILE A 46 10.20 18.90 20.17
CA ILE A 46 10.23 17.80 21.14
C ILE A 46 10.93 16.62 20.48
N VAL A 47 12.15 16.34 20.91
CA VAL A 47 12.89 15.15 20.47
C VAL A 47 12.43 13.99 21.35
N ALA A 48 11.67 13.07 20.77
CA ALA A 48 10.91 12.07 21.52
C ALA A 48 11.26 10.67 21.04
N GLY A 49 11.95 9.88 21.83
CA GLY A 49 12.35 8.52 21.51
C GLY A 49 11.18 7.57 21.26
N ALA A 50 11.48 6.36 20.81
CA ALA A 50 10.48 5.30 20.62
C ALA A 50 9.73 5.03 21.93
N GLY A 51 8.41 4.85 21.88
CA GLY A 51 7.59 4.48 23.06
C GLY A 51 7.49 5.55 24.17
N SER A 52 7.99 6.78 23.94
CA SER A 52 7.96 7.87 24.92
C SER A 52 6.60 8.61 25.02
N GLY A 53 5.61 8.19 24.23
CA GLY A 53 4.26 8.76 24.28
C GLY A 53 4.08 10.04 23.46
N LYS A 54 4.78 10.21 22.32
CA LYS A 54 4.68 11.36 21.39
C LYS A 54 3.24 11.82 21.16
N THR A 55 2.39 10.93 20.65
CA THR A 55 0.98 11.23 20.32
C THR A 55 0.16 11.59 21.56
N THR A 56 0.46 10.97 22.71
CA THR A 56 -0.19 11.28 23.99
C THR A 56 0.16 12.69 24.47
N VAL A 57 1.44 13.08 24.34
CA VAL A 57 1.90 14.43 24.70
C VAL A 57 1.26 15.47 23.78
N MET A 58 1.16 15.20 22.48
CA MET A 58 0.50 16.11 21.54
C MET A 58 -0.99 16.30 21.87
N ALA A 59 -1.73 15.20 22.10
CA ALA A 59 -3.13 15.27 22.46
C ALA A 59 -3.33 16.02 23.80
N ALA A 60 -2.51 15.69 24.80
CA ALA A 60 -2.57 16.36 26.11
C ALA A 60 -2.24 17.85 26.01
N ARG A 61 -1.29 18.25 25.13
CA ARG A 61 -0.96 19.66 24.89
C ARG A 61 -2.14 20.42 24.28
N VAL A 62 -2.87 19.84 23.32
CA VAL A 62 -4.11 20.45 22.79
C VAL A 62 -5.11 20.66 23.93
N VAL A 63 -5.37 19.64 24.74
CA VAL A 63 -6.32 19.70 25.84
C VAL A 63 -5.90 20.73 26.88
N TRP A 64 -4.61 20.83 27.19
CA TRP A 64 -4.07 21.85 28.11
C TRP A 64 -4.27 23.27 27.58
N LEU A 65 -3.88 23.54 26.31
CA LEU A 65 -3.97 24.88 25.72
C LEU A 65 -5.42 25.34 25.56
N VAL A 66 -6.31 24.45 25.19
CA VAL A 66 -7.75 24.75 25.08
C VAL A 66 -8.40 24.84 26.48
N GLY A 67 -8.12 23.89 27.37
CA GLY A 67 -8.70 23.83 28.70
C GLY A 67 -8.29 25.00 29.61
N THR A 68 -7.09 25.56 29.41
CA THR A 68 -6.64 26.78 30.08
C THR A 68 -7.17 28.07 29.43
N GLY A 69 -7.89 27.98 28.29
CA GLY A 69 -8.40 29.13 27.55
C GLY A 69 -7.31 29.92 26.82
N ALA A 70 -6.12 29.34 26.66
CA ALA A 70 -5.05 29.98 25.89
C ALA A 70 -5.37 30.11 24.38
N VAL A 71 -6.11 29.13 23.84
CA VAL A 71 -6.62 29.11 22.45
C VAL A 71 -8.02 28.49 22.40
N ALA A 72 -8.81 28.84 21.40
CA ALA A 72 -10.06 28.15 21.09
C ALA A 72 -9.77 26.85 20.32
N PRO A 73 -10.64 25.82 20.39
CA PRO A 73 -10.42 24.54 19.70
C PRO A 73 -10.13 24.70 18.20
N GLU A 74 -10.90 25.50 17.48
CA GLU A 74 -10.77 25.78 16.04
C GLU A 74 -9.46 26.49 15.67
N GLN A 75 -8.77 27.09 16.62
CA GLN A 75 -7.48 27.75 16.42
C GLN A 75 -6.28 26.79 16.51
N VAL A 76 -6.55 25.48 16.66
CA VAL A 76 -5.52 24.45 16.70
C VAL A 76 -5.46 23.68 15.38
N LEU A 77 -4.28 23.65 14.77
CA LEU A 77 -3.95 22.84 13.58
C LEU A 77 -3.02 21.70 13.99
N GLY A 78 -3.42 20.45 13.76
CA GLY A 78 -2.58 19.26 13.93
C GLY A 78 -2.27 18.62 12.57
N LEU A 79 -0.98 18.40 12.27
CA LEU A 79 -0.56 17.75 11.04
C LEU A 79 0.22 16.47 11.34
N THR A 80 -0.14 15.38 10.67
CA THR A 80 0.50 14.08 10.83
C THR A 80 0.71 13.38 9.48
N PHE A 81 1.37 12.22 9.47
CA PHE A 81 1.83 11.59 8.22
C PHE A 81 0.78 10.68 7.58
N THR A 82 -0.09 10.04 8.36
CA THR A 82 -1.08 9.07 7.86
C THR A 82 -2.50 9.42 8.28
N ASN A 83 -3.48 9.04 7.44
CA ASN A 83 -4.90 9.23 7.75
C ASN A 83 -5.31 8.51 9.05
N LYS A 84 -4.73 7.32 9.31
CA LYS A 84 -4.97 6.57 10.54
C LYS A 84 -4.49 7.37 11.77
N ALA A 85 -3.26 7.88 11.75
CA ALA A 85 -2.72 8.70 12.85
C ALA A 85 -3.52 10.00 13.04
N ALA A 86 -3.97 10.63 11.94
CA ALA A 86 -4.83 11.81 12.02
C ALA A 86 -6.18 11.48 12.69
N GLY A 87 -6.83 10.38 12.30
CA GLY A 87 -8.08 9.92 12.91
C GLY A 87 -7.93 9.57 14.40
N GLU A 88 -6.89 8.82 14.77
CA GLU A 88 -6.61 8.46 16.16
C GLU A 88 -6.31 9.68 17.03
N LEU A 89 -5.53 10.64 16.53
CA LEU A 89 -5.23 11.88 17.25
C LEU A 89 -6.50 12.73 17.42
N ALA A 90 -7.29 12.89 16.36
CA ALA A 90 -8.54 13.62 16.38
C ALA A 90 -9.53 13.02 17.40
N GLU A 91 -9.69 11.69 17.39
CA GLU A 91 -10.58 11.00 18.32
C GLU A 91 -10.13 11.15 19.78
N ARG A 92 -8.81 11.01 20.05
CA ARG A 92 -8.25 11.19 21.40
C ARG A 92 -8.47 12.61 21.90
N VAL A 93 -8.22 13.61 21.06
CA VAL A 93 -8.43 15.03 21.39
C VAL A 93 -9.92 15.30 21.64
N ARG A 94 -10.82 14.84 20.76
CA ARG A 94 -12.27 15.01 20.93
C ARG A 94 -12.78 14.40 22.24
N LYS A 95 -12.42 13.14 22.50
CA LYS A 95 -12.80 12.46 23.76
C LYS A 95 -12.29 13.19 25.01
N ALA A 96 -11.08 13.74 24.95
CA ALA A 96 -10.48 14.45 26.05
C ALA A 96 -11.11 15.84 26.28
N LEU A 97 -11.41 16.59 25.22
CA LEU A 97 -12.11 17.88 25.31
C LEU A 97 -13.57 17.72 25.82
N ALA A 98 -14.24 16.64 25.39
CA ALA A 98 -15.57 16.30 25.89
C ALA A 98 -15.53 15.98 27.39
N ARG A 99 -14.56 15.20 27.88
CA ARG A 99 -14.36 14.93 29.31
C ARG A 99 -14.05 16.22 30.12
N ALA A 100 -13.33 17.16 29.50
CA ALA A 100 -13.02 18.46 30.06
C ALA A 100 -14.26 19.39 30.13
N GLY A 101 -15.40 18.99 29.56
CA GLY A 101 -16.59 19.82 29.44
C GLY A 101 -16.41 21.04 28.53
N VAL A 102 -15.42 20.99 27.65
CA VAL A 102 -15.14 22.04 26.65
C VAL A 102 -16.02 21.88 25.40
N THR A 103 -16.29 20.65 25.00
CA THR A 103 -17.16 20.29 23.87
C THR A 103 -18.25 19.33 24.36
N ASP A 104 -19.43 19.39 23.75
CA ASP A 104 -20.50 18.42 24.03
C ASP A 104 -20.17 17.11 23.29
N PRO A 105 -20.24 15.93 23.94
CA PRO A 105 -19.99 14.65 23.31
C PRO A 105 -21.06 14.26 22.25
N ASP A 106 -22.28 14.83 22.34
CA ASP A 106 -23.39 14.52 21.44
C ASP A 106 -24.23 15.79 21.17
N PRO A 107 -23.67 16.80 20.46
CA PRO A 107 -24.36 18.07 20.26
C PRO A 107 -25.59 17.88 19.35
N SER A 108 -26.71 18.50 19.72
CA SER A 108 -27.84 18.63 18.81
C SER A 108 -27.41 19.42 17.54
N PRO A 109 -28.05 19.22 16.37
CA PRO A 109 -27.68 19.94 15.14
C PRO A 109 -27.61 21.47 15.29
N ALA A 110 -28.44 22.06 16.15
CA ALA A 110 -28.43 23.48 16.45
C ALA A 110 -27.30 23.89 17.42
N GLU A 111 -26.88 23.01 18.32
CA GLU A 111 -25.76 23.23 19.22
C GLU A 111 -24.43 22.94 18.52
N ALA A 112 -24.39 22.04 17.55
CA ALA A 112 -23.22 21.79 16.69
C ALA A 112 -22.89 23.01 15.79
N GLU A 113 -23.91 23.76 15.34
CA GLU A 113 -23.72 25.04 14.64
C GLU A 113 -23.32 26.20 15.60
N ALA A 114 -23.69 26.12 16.87
CA ALA A 114 -23.40 27.15 17.88
C ALA A 114 -22.22 26.82 18.80
N ALA A 115 -21.79 25.56 18.88
CA ALA A 115 -20.63 25.12 19.62
C ALA A 115 -19.36 25.54 18.87
N GLY A 116 -18.39 26.13 19.57
CA GLY A 116 -17.09 26.47 19.03
C GLY A 116 -16.46 25.28 18.28
N GLY A 117 -15.80 25.55 17.15
CA GLY A 117 -15.29 24.55 16.22
C GLY A 117 -14.37 23.50 16.86
N GLU A 118 -14.19 22.38 16.19
CA GLU A 118 -13.23 21.34 16.60
C GLU A 118 -11.80 21.67 16.14
N PRO A 119 -10.75 21.17 16.82
CA PRO A 119 -9.38 21.22 16.32
C PRO A 119 -9.27 20.59 14.94
N ARG A 120 -8.62 21.28 14.01
CA ARG A 120 -8.38 20.75 12.67
C ARG A 120 -7.19 19.82 12.67
N ILE A 121 -7.43 18.52 12.55
CA ILE A 121 -6.38 17.50 12.47
C ILE A 121 -6.42 16.83 11.10
N ALA A 122 -5.29 16.86 10.38
CA ALA A 122 -5.20 16.40 8.99
C ALA A 122 -3.83 15.81 8.68
N THR A 123 -3.70 15.16 7.52
CA THR A 123 -2.36 14.81 6.99
C THR A 123 -1.73 16.04 6.32
N TYR A 124 -0.38 16.05 6.22
CA TYR A 124 0.35 17.11 5.49
C TYR A 124 -0.17 17.32 4.08
N HIS A 125 -0.50 16.22 3.36
CA HIS A 125 -1.05 16.29 2.00
C HIS A 125 -2.49 16.81 1.98
N ALA A 126 -3.35 16.38 2.90
CA ALA A 126 -4.72 16.89 2.96
C ALA A 126 -4.75 18.39 3.26
N PHE A 127 -3.89 18.87 4.16
CA PHE A 127 -3.74 20.29 4.43
C PHE A 127 -3.24 21.06 3.20
N ALA A 128 -2.20 20.56 2.52
CA ALA A 128 -1.69 21.17 1.29
C ALA A 128 -2.74 21.21 0.17
N GLY A 129 -3.53 20.14 0.00
CA GLY A 129 -4.62 20.10 -0.98
C GLY A 129 -5.70 21.13 -0.71
N GLN A 130 -6.10 21.29 0.55
CA GLN A 130 -7.08 22.31 0.93
C GLN A 130 -6.50 23.73 0.72
N LEU A 131 -5.23 23.95 1.12
CA LEU A 131 -4.54 25.22 0.90
C LEU A 131 -4.55 25.65 -0.59
N LEU A 132 -4.33 24.68 -1.50
CA LEU A 132 -4.38 24.95 -2.94
C LEU A 132 -5.80 25.22 -3.44
N LYS A 133 -6.82 24.57 -2.90
CA LYS A 133 -8.23 24.86 -3.23
C LYS A 133 -8.59 26.29 -2.82
N ASP A 134 -8.18 26.72 -1.62
CA ASP A 134 -8.56 28.00 -1.06
C ASP A 134 -7.75 29.17 -1.64
N HIS A 135 -6.48 28.94 -1.96
CA HIS A 135 -5.53 30.01 -2.32
C HIS A 135 -4.78 29.79 -3.64
N GLY A 136 -5.00 28.65 -4.34
CA GLY A 136 -4.26 28.28 -5.55
C GLY A 136 -4.37 29.27 -6.70
N LEU A 137 -5.50 29.96 -6.82
CA LEU A 137 -5.68 31.04 -7.80
C LEU A 137 -4.62 32.13 -7.70
N ARG A 138 -4.03 32.39 -6.51
CA ARG A 138 -2.96 33.38 -6.30
C ARG A 138 -1.65 33.03 -7.01
N ILE A 139 -1.50 31.77 -7.40
CA ILE A 139 -0.33 31.24 -8.16
C ILE A 139 -0.74 30.69 -9.53
N GLY A 140 -2.00 30.97 -9.98
CA GLY A 140 -2.51 30.53 -11.28
C GLY A 140 -2.95 29.08 -11.36
N LEU A 141 -3.30 28.46 -10.24
CA LEU A 141 -3.89 27.10 -10.19
C LEU A 141 -5.40 27.21 -10.07
N GLU A 142 -6.11 26.60 -11.00
CA GLU A 142 -7.58 26.56 -10.99
C GLU A 142 -8.11 25.70 -9.82
N PRO A 143 -9.18 26.14 -9.13
CA PRO A 143 -9.78 25.35 -8.04
C PRO A 143 -10.36 24.01 -8.48
N SER A 144 -10.69 23.88 -9.79
CA SER A 144 -11.16 22.66 -10.42
C SER A 144 -10.05 21.67 -10.78
N ALA A 145 -8.79 22.05 -10.58
CA ALA A 145 -7.65 21.16 -10.84
C ALA A 145 -7.75 19.87 -10.03
N ARG A 146 -7.52 18.72 -10.69
CA ARG A 146 -7.73 17.39 -10.13
C ARG A 146 -6.42 16.70 -9.77
N LEU A 147 -6.46 15.95 -8.67
CA LEU A 147 -5.33 15.14 -8.25
C LEU A 147 -5.24 13.87 -9.10
N LEU A 148 -4.09 13.63 -9.71
CA LEU A 148 -3.76 12.37 -10.36
C LEU A 148 -3.44 11.30 -9.31
N ALA A 149 -4.25 10.28 -9.27
CA ALA A 149 -3.90 9.07 -8.52
C ALA A 149 -2.76 8.30 -9.22
N ASP A 150 -2.08 7.45 -8.46
CA ASP A 150 -0.84 6.78 -8.90
C ASP A 150 -0.96 6.08 -10.27
N ALA A 151 -2.05 5.36 -10.53
CA ALA A 151 -2.25 4.66 -11.80
C ALA A 151 -2.36 5.60 -13.01
N THR A 152 -3.15 6.67 -12.88
CA THR A 152 -3.35 7.65 -13.95
C THR A 152 -2.05 8.41 -14.26
N ARG A 153 -1.21 8.64 -13.25
CA ARG A 153 0.12 9.22 -13.41
C ARG A 153 1.02 8.39 -14.31
N PHE A 154 1.02 7.05 -14.13
CA PHE A 154 1.79 6.14 -14.97
C PHE A 154 1.26 6.09 -16.41
N GLN A 155 -0.07 6.09 -16.59
CA GLN A 155 -0.69 6.14 -17.91
C GLN A 155 -0.32 7.41 -18.68
N LEU A 156 -0.40 8.56 -18.02
CA LEU A 156 -0.03 9.83 -18.62
C LEU A 156 1.45 9.87 -19.00
N ALA A 157 2.34 9.39 -18.13
CA ALA A 157 3.77 9.30 -18.39
C ALA A 157 4.07 8.36 -19.58
N ALA A 158 3.43 7.18 -19.63
CA ALA A 158 3.57 6.24 -20.74
C ALA A 158 3.07 6.82 -22.06
N LYS A 159 1.98 7.59 -22.04
CA LYS A 159 1.46 8.30 -23.21
C LYS A 159 2.47 9.34 -23.70
N VAL A 160 2.99 10.17 -22.77
CA VAL A 160 3.99 11.20 -23.11
C VAL A 160 5.25 10.60 -23.74
N ILE A 161 5.76 9.48 -23.19
CA ILE A 161 6.94 8.80 -23.77
C ILE A 161 6.67 8.28 -25.18
N ARG A 162 5.52 7.66 -25.42
CA ARG A 162 5.16 7.12 -26.75
C ARG A 162 4.92 8.19 -27.82
N GLU A 163 4.40 9.35 -27.42
CA GLU A 163 4.11 10.48 -28.31
C GLU A 163 5.30 11.44 -28.47
N ALA A 164 6.38 11.26 -27.69
CA ALA A 164 7.53 12.13 -27.74
C ALA A 164 8.30 11.99 -29.06
N PRO A 165 8.57 13.08 -29.79
CA PRO A 165 9.35 13.03 -31.01
C PRO A 165 10.83 12.78 -30.67
N GLY A 166 11.30 11.53 -30.84
CA GLY A 166 12.71 11.18 -30.65
C GLY A 166 13.63 11.81 -31.69
N PRO A 167 14.92 11.47 -31.71
CA PRO A 167 15.52 10.35 -30.97
C PRO A 167 15.98 10.70 -29.55
N TYR A 168 15.97 9.70 -28.64
CA TYR A 168 16.55 9.78 -27.30
C TYR A 168 17.63 8.70 -27.14
N PRO A 169 18.81 8.87 -27.74
CA PRO A 169 19.81 7.82 -27.87
C PRO A 169 20.43 7.35 -26.55
N SER A 170 20.34 8.16 -25.49
CA SER A 170 20.85 7.81 -24.16
C SER A 170 19.82 7.05 -23.31
N LEU A 171 18.55 7.01 -23.72
CA LEU A 171 17.46 6.32 -23.01
C LEU A 171 17.22 4.93 -23.64
N THR A 172 18.02 3.95 -23.24
CA THR A 172 18.01 2.59 -23.83
C THR A 172 17.12 1.58 -23.09
N LYS A 173 16.43 2.00 -22.05
CA LYS A 173 15.58 1.13 -21.22
C LYS A 173 14.22 0.85 -21.86
N SER A 174 13.52 -0.17 -21.36
CA SER A 174 12.14 -0.45 -21.75
C SER A 174 11.21 0.71 -21.42
N VAL A 175 10.08 0.86 -22.12
CA VAL A 175 9.10 1.92 -21.85
C VAL A 175 8.60 1.90 -20.40
N PRO A 176 8.27 0.75 -19.77
CA PRO A 176 7.91 0.71 -18.36
C PRO A 176 8.99 1.26 -17.41
N ASP A 177 10.25 0.94 -17.68
CA ASP A 177 11.37 1.45 -16.89
C ASP A 177 11.56 2.95 -17.07
N LEU A 178 11.41 3.45 -18.32
CA LEU A 178 11.48 4.88 -18.62
C LEU A 178 10.33 5.67 -17.96
N VAL A 179 9.13 5.09 -17.89
CA VAL A 179 8.00 5.68 -17.12
C VAL A 179 8.39 5.84 -15.67
N SER A 180 8.98 4.81 -15.09
CA SER A 180 9.44 4.82 -13.69
C SER A 180 10.54 5.85 -13.46
N ASP A 181 11.50 5.93 -14.37
CA ASP A 181 12.62 6.88 -14.29
C ASP A 181 12.14 8.34 -14.46
N LEU A 182 11.18 8.57 -15.38
CA LEU A 182 10.56 9.89 -15.58
C LEU A 182 9.85 10.37 -14.31
N LEU A 183 8.99 9.52 -13.74
CA LEU A 183 8.23 9.86 -12.53
C LEU A 183 9.14 10.01 -11.31
N ALA A 184 10.24 9.25 -11.24
CA ALA A 184 11.23 9.39 -10.17
C ALA A 184 11.95 10.74 -10.26
N LEU A 185 12.42 11.15 -11.45
CA LEU A 185 13.08 12.45 -11.63
C LEU A 185 12.12 13.61 -11.40
N ASP A 186 10.87 13.53 -11.88
CA ASP A 186 9.84 14.55 -11.63
C ASP A 186 9.55 14.70 -10.13
N GLY A 187 9.46 13.57 -9.41
CA GLY A 187 9.30 13.55 -7.95
C GLY A 187 10.47 14.19 -7.21
N GLU A 188 11.71 13.83 -7.56
CA GLU A 188 12.92 14.45 -6.97
C GLU A 188 12.97 15.98 -7.19
N LEU A 189 12.65 16.44 -8.40
CA LEU A 189 12.58 17.87 -8.70
C LEU A 189 11.51 18.59 -7.86
N SER A 190 10.35 17.96 -7.65
CA SER A 190 9.25 18.51 -6.87
C SER A 190 9.54 18.52 -5.36
N GLU A 191 10.10 17.42 -4.82
CA GLU A 191 10.43 17.31 -3.39
C GLU A 191 11.56 18.25 -2.93
N HIS A 192 12.47 18.59 -3.85
CA HIS A 192 13.57 19.50 -3.56
C HIS A 192 13.37 20.91 -4.12
N LEU A 193 12.23 21.20 -4.77
CA LEU A 193 11.89 22.46 -5.44
C LEU A 193 12.97 22.92 -6.44
N VAL A 194 13.53 21.95 -7.20
CA VAL A 194 14.53 22.23 -8.22
C VAL A 194 13.84 22.49 -9.56
N GLU A 195 14.08 23.67 -10.12
CA GLU A 195 13.55 24.00 -11.44
C GLU A 195 14.28 23.22 -12.55
N PRO A 196 13.59 22.74 -13.59
CA PRO A 196 14.19 22.01 -14.70
C PRO A 196 15.38 22.72 -15.35
N ASP A 197 15.33 24.04 -15.49
CA ASP A 197 16.42 24.83 -16.07
C ASP A 197 17.67 24.87 -15.17
N GLY A 198 17.49 24.83 -13.84
CA GLY A 198 18.59 24.71 -12.88
C GLY A 198 19.34 23.40 -13.04
N LEU A 199 18.62 22.27 -13.17
CA LEU A 199 19.20 20.96 -13.43
C LEU A 199 19.88 20.93 -14.80
N ARG A 200 19.25 21.46 -15.85
CA ARG A 200 19.84 21.55 -17.20
C ARG A 200 21.17 22.31 -17.17
N ALA A 201 21.19 23.46 -16.51
CA ALA A 201 22.40 24.28 -16.39
C ALA A 201 23.51 23.58 -15.61
N TYR A 202 23.16 22.83 -14.54
CA TYR A 202 24.12 22.02 -13.77
C TYR A 202 24.73 20.92 -14.64
N ASP A 203 23.88 20.12 -15.29
CA ASP A 203 24.31 18.97 -16.10
C ASP A 203 25.12 19.40 -17.33
N THR A 204 24.78 20.52 -17.96
CA THR A 204 25.56 21.07 -19.09
C THR A 204 26.96 21.47 -18.62
N ARG A 205 27.08 22.25 -17.50
CA ARG A 205 28.38 22.61 -16.94
C ARG A 205 29.20 21.38 -16.54
N LEU A 206 28.54 20.34 -16.02
CA LEU A 206 29.22 19.09 -15.67
C LEU A 206 29.78 18.39 -16.91
N LEU A 207 29.02 18.29 -17.99
CA LEU A 207 29.52 17.72 -19.27
C LEU A 207 30.73 18.50 -19.81
N ASP A 208 30.66 19.83 -19.76
CA ASP A 208 31.77 20.68 -20.16
C ASP A 208 33.02 20.44 -19.29
N SER A 209 32.84 20.29 -17.98
CA SER A 209 33.94 20.00 -17.06
C SER A 209 34.54 18.61 -17.25
N LEU A 210 33.75 17.66 -17.75
CA LEU A 210 34.19 16.28 -18.02
C LEU A 210 34.85 16.12 -19.40
N ALA A 211 34.72 17.10 -20.32
CA ALA A 211 35.25 17.00 -21.67
C ALA A 211 36.79 16.81 -21.68
N ASP A 212 37.49 17.45 -20.77
CA ASP A 212 38.95 17.37 -20.63
C ASP A 212 39.42 16.29 -19.65
N VAL A 213 38.48 15.56 -19.00
CA VAL A 213 38.82 14.55 -18.01
C VAL A 213 39.05 13.19 -18.68
N ARG A 214 40.19 12.56 -18.37
CA ARG A 214 40.47 11.20 -18.84
C ARG A 214 39.63 10.16 -18.06
N LEU A 215 38.60 9.62 -18.68
CA LEU A 215 37.71 8.59 -18.13
C LEU A 215 38.40 7.20 -18.14
N THR A 216 39.14 6.90 -17.08
CA THR A 216 40.09 5.77 -17.02
C THR A 216 39.43 4.43 -16.74
N ASN A 217 38.23 4.40 -16.17
CA ASN A 217 37.51 3.18 -15.82
C ASN A 217 36.04 3.23 -16.26
N GLU A 218 35.33 2.12 -16.14
CA GLU A 218 33.91 1.99 -16.52
C GLU A 218 33.00 2.92 -15.71
N ASP A 219 33.25 3.04 -14.41
CA ASP A 219 32.45 3.88 -13.52
C ASP A 219 32.51 5.37 -13.92
N LEU A 220 33.68 5.87 -14.26
CA LEU A 220 33.84 7.23 -14.77
C LEU A 220 33.15 7.42 -16.13
N ARG A 221 33.15 6.42 -17.01
CA ARG A 221 32.47 6.50 -18.32
C ARG A 221 30.95 6.57 -18.18
N LYS A 222 30.39 5.93 -17.16
CA LYS A 222 28.95 5.99 -16.85
C LYS A 222 28.47 7.40 -16.47
N VAL A 223 29.37 8.25 -15.93
CA VAL A 223 28.96 9.61 -15.50
C VAL A 223 28.39 10.44 -16.65
N PRO A 224 29.13 10.69 -17.75
CA PRO A 224 28.59 11.47 -18.87
C PRO A 224 27.39 10.77 -19.54
N GLU A 225 27.31 9.44 -19.54
CA GLU A 225 26.15 8.68 -20.03
C GLU A 225 24.91 8.98 -19.16
N ALA A 226 25.01 8.89 -17.86
CA ALA A 226 23.93 9.21 -16.92
C ALA A 226 23.48 10.68 -17.04
N VAL A 227 24.44 11.62 -17.22
CA VAL A 227 24.14 13.03 -17.40
C VAL A 227 23.40 13.30 -18.72
N ARG A 228 23.84 12.72 -19.83
CA ARG A 228 23.12 12.82 -21.12
C ARG A 228 21.73 12.20 -21.03
N GLY A 229 21.62 11.02 -20.43
CA GLY A 229 20.33 10.38 -20.21
C GLY A 229 19.42 11.23 -19.32
N ARG A 230 19.94 11.94 -18.30
CA ARG A 230 19.17 12.84 -17.47
C ARG A 230 18.69 14.09 -18.23
N LEU A 231 19.50 14.66 -19.11
CA LEU A 231 19.08 15.76 -19.97
C LEU A 231 17.96 15.35 -20.93
N GLU A 232 18.05 14.17 -21.55
CA GLU A 232 16.98 13.62 -22.39
C GLU A 232 15.72 13.33 -21.57
N LEU A 233 15.88 12.71 -20.37
CA LEU A 233 14.78 12.44 -19.46
C LEU A 233 14.09 13.72 -18.97
N LEU A 234 14.86 14.79 -18.77
CA LEU A 234 14.35 16.11 -18.37
C LEU A 234 13.42 16.72 -19.43
N GLU A 235 13.68 16.45 -20.74
CA GLU A 235 12.76 16.87 -21.79
C GLU A 235 11.41 16.13 -21.69
N LEU A 236 11.45 14.83 -21.40
CA LEU A 236 10.23 14.04 -21.17
C LEU A 236 9.49 14.53 -19.93
N VAL A 237 10.20 14.88 -18.82
CA VAL A 237 9.61 15.50 -17.63
C VAL A 237 8.93 16.82 -17.96
N ALA A 238 9.57 17.69 -18.77
CA ALA A 238 8.97 18.96 -19.18
C ALA A 238 7.66 18.73 -19.98
N ARG A 239 7.64 17.74 -20.89
CA ARG A 239 6.44 17.34 -21.62
C ARG A 239 5.35 16.79 -20.69
N TYR A 240 5.73 15.95 -19.73
CA TYR A 240 4.83 15.38 -18.74
C TYR A 240 4.18 16.49 -17.88
N ARG A 241 4.96 17.42 -17.36
CA ARG A 241 4.47 18.60 -16.62
C ARG A 241 3.56 19.49 -17.47
N THR A 242 3.87 19.66 -18.77
CA THR A 242 3.01 20.38 -19.70
C THR A 242 1.69 19.65 -19.93
N ALA A 243 1.73 18.32 -20.08
CA ALA A 243 0.54 17.49 -20.25
C ALA A 243 -0.36 17.49 -18.99
N LYS A 244 0.23 17.55 -17.78
CA LYS A 244 -0.54 17.76 -16.54
C LYS A 244 -1.23 19.13 -16.55
N ARG A 245 -0.49 20.20 -16.76
CA ARG A 245 -1.02 21.57 -16.74
C ARG A 245 -2.11 21.82 -17.77
N SER A 246 -1.96 21.31 -19.00
CA SER A 246 -2.96 21.49 -20.07
C SER A 246 -4.28 20.78 -19.81
N ARG A 247 -4.37 19.95 -18.80
CA ARG A 247 -5.56 19.18 -18.37
C ARG A 247 -6.02 19.54 -16.97
N ASP A 248 -5.46 20.58 -16.36
CA ASP A 248 -5.71 20.99 -14.97
C ASP A 248 -5.50 19.82 -13.99
N LEU A 249 -4.39 19.11 -14.16
CA LEU A 249 -3.99 17.96 -13.34
C LEU A 249 -2.73 18.27 -12.54
N PHE A 250 -2.66 17.73 -11.32
CA PHE A 250 -1.46 17.74 -10.48
C PHE A 250 -1.36 16.43 -9.71
N ASP A 251 -0.15 15.98 -9.41
CA ASP A 251 0.07 14.80 -8.57
C ASP A 251 0.45 15.17 -7.12
N PHE A 252 0.69 14.17 -6.27
CA PHE A 252 1.05 14.38 -4.87
C PHE A 252 2.35 15.19 -4.69
N GLY A 253 3.33 15.02 -5.58
CA GLY A 253 4.57 15.82 -5.57
C GLY A 253 4.30 17.28 -5.92
N ASP A 254 3.50 17.50 -6.98
CA ASP A 254 3.06 18.85 -7.36
C ASP A 254 2.27 19.53 -6.24
N GLN A 255 1.41 18.78 -5.55
CA GLN A 255 0.57 19.30 -4.46
C GLN A 255 1.42 19.97 -3.38
N ILE A 256 2.47 19.28 -2.92
CA ILE A 256 3.38 19.82 -1.92
C ILE A 256 4.25 20.96 -2.51
N ALA A 257 4.80 20.78 -3.71
CA ALA A 257 5.66 21.78 -4.36
C ALA A 257 4.91 23.09 -4.64
N LEU A 258 3.68 23.01 -5.17
CA LEU A 258 2.84 24.20 -5.43
C LEU A 258 2.43 24.89 -4.12
N SER A 259 2.11 24.12 -3.08
CA SER A 259 1.79 24.66 -1.76
C SER A 259 3.02 25.36 -1.14
N ALA A 260 4.22 24.80 -1.27
CA ALA A 260 5.47 25.43 -0.81
C ALA A 260 5.76 26.71 -1.60
N ARG A 261 5.55 26.69 -2.91
CA ARG A 261 5.67 27.90 -3.76
C ARG A 261 4.66 28.98 -3.35
N LEU A 262 3.40 28.62 -3.09
CA LEU A 262 2.37 29.52 -2.59
C LEU A 262 2.82 30.17 -1.27
N ALA A 263 3.25 29.36 -0.29
CA ALA A 263 3.68 29.83 1.03
C ALA A 263 4.89 30.78 0.96
N THR A 264 5.83 30.53 0.05
CA THR A 264 7.06 31.33 -0.07
C THR A 264 6.90 32.58 -0.92
N THR A 265 5.96 32.57 -1.90
CA THR A 265 5.77 33.71 -2.81
C THR A 265 4.59 34.60 -2.44
N ARG A 266 3.71 34.17 -1.53
CA ARG A 266 2.51 34.88 -1.10
C ARG A 266 2.43 34.98 0.44
N PRO A 267 3.23 35.87 1.06
CA PRO A 267 3.31 35.98 2.52
C PRO A 267 1.98 36.35 3.19
N GLU A 268 1.05 36.95 2.45
CA GLU A 268 -0.30 37.26 2.92
C GLU A 268 -1.11 36.01 3.27
N VAL A 269 -0.85 34.87 2.61
CA VAL A 269 -1.50 33.58 2.94
C VAL A 269 -1.03 33.09 4.31
N GLY A 270 0.28 33.17 4.58
CA GLY A 270 0.80 32.85 5.91
C GLY A 270 0.22 33.76 7.00
N ALA A 271 0.02 35.06 6.73
CA ALA A 271 -0.60 35.97 7.69
C ALA A 271 -2.03 35.55 8.04
N LEU A 272 -2.86 35.23 7.03
CA LEU A 272 -4.24 34.75 7.23
C LEU A 272 -4.28 33.46 8.04
N LEU A 273 -3.45 32.46 7.71
CA LEU A 273 -3.42 31.19 8.41
C LEU A 273 -2.91 31.31 9.86
N ARG A 274 -2.03 32.26 10.16
CA ARG A 274 -1.60 32.52 11.54
C ARG A 274 -2.69 33.23 12.38
N GLU A 275 -3.59 33.95 11.75
CA GLU A 275 -4.79 34.48 12.40
C GLU A 275 -5.82 33.37 12.69
N GLU A 276 -6.00 32.43 11.72
CA GLU A 276 -6.90 31.29 11.84
C GLU A 276 -6.37 30.28 12.88
N PHE A 277 -5.13 29.83 12.71
CA PHE A 277 -4.50 28.84 13.59
C PHE A 277 -3.46 29.48 14.50
N ARG A 278 -3.77 29.64 15.78
CA ARG A 278 -2.86 30.19 16.78
C ARG A 278 -1.79 29.24 17.25
N VAL A 279 -2.09 27.92 17.15
CA VAL A 279 -1.17 26.84 17.52
C VAL A 279 -1.13 25.79 16.40
N VAL A 280 0.08 25.39 16.04
CA VAL A 280 0.34 24.36 15.03
C VAL A 280 1.14 23.23 15.68
N LEU A 281 0.69 21.99 15.48
CA LEU A 281 1.32 20.77 15.98
C LEU A 281 1.74 19.91 14.79
N LEU A 282 3.02 19.54 14.73
CA LEU A 282 3.63 18.78 13.63
C LEU A 282 4.13 17.44 14.18
N ASP A 283 3.44 16.35 13.82
CA ASP A 283 3.83 15.00 14.23
C ASP A 283 4.77 14.34 13.23
N GLU A 284 5.64 13.45 13.72
CA GLU A 284 6.64 12.71 12.92
C GLU A 284 7.47 13.64 12.00
N TYR A 285 7.85 14.82 12.51
CA TYR A 285 8.46 15.88 11.71
C TYR A 285 9.78 15.48 11.04
N GLN A 286 10.49 14.46 11.54
CA GLN A 286 11.70 13.89 10.93
C GLN A 286 11.45 13.22 9.58
N ASP A 287 10.18 12.93 9.23
CA ASP A 287 9.81 12.32 7.95
C ASP A 287 9.36 13.34 6.90
N THR A 288 9.40 14.63 7.22
CA THR A 288 9.02 15.69 6.28
C THR A 288 10.07 15.88 5.19
N SER A 289 9.59 16.18 3.97
CA SER A 289 10.47 16.53 2.84
C SER A 289 10.94 17.98 2.92
N VAL A 290 11.91 18.33 2.08
CA VAL A 290 12.38 19.72 1.94
C VAL A 290 11.23 20.64 1.52
N ALA A 291 10.40 20.23 0.57
CA ALA A 291 9.24 21.01 0.13
C ALA A 291 8.21 21.21 1.25
N GLN A 292 7.94 20.17 2.07
CA GLN A 292 7.06 20.29 3.23
C GLN A 292 7.62 21.24 4.29
N ARG A 293 8.91 21.17 4.57
CA ARG A 293 9.58 22.12 5.45
C ARG A 293 9.43 23.57 4.95
N LEU A 294 9.67 23.81 3.65
CA LEU A 294 9.53 25.16 3.05
C LEU A 294 8.08 25.64 3.07
N LEU A 295 7.11 24.74 2.84
CA LEU A 295 5.70 25.05 3.02
C LEU A 295 5.43 25.56 4.43
N LEU A 296 5.79 24.77 5.43
CA LEU A 296 5.47 25.07 6.83
C LEU A 296 6.23 26.28 7.36
N SER A 297 7.51 26.41 7.03
CA SER A 297 8.32 27.59 7.44
C SER A 297 7.88 28.86 6.73
N GLY A 298 7.42 28.78 5.48
CA GLY A 298 6.84 29.90 4.75
C GLY A 298 5.52 30.41 5.34
N LEU A 299 4.69 29.48 5.87
CA LEU A 299 3.42 29.83 6.50
C LEU A 299 3.58 30.31 7.95
N PHE A 300 4.35 29.59 8.76
CA PHE A 300 4.36 29.72 10.22
C PHE A 300 5.73 30.06 10.81
N GLY A 301 6.80 30.08 10.01
CA GLY A 301 8.17 30.37 10.41
C GLY A 301 8.60 31.82 10.10
N GLY A 302 9.84 31.98 9.64
CA GLY A 302 10.36 33.29 9.18
C GLY A 302 10.48 34.34 10.27
N GLY A 303 10.76 33.95 11.52
CA GLY A 303 10.94 34.87 12.64
C GLY A 303 9.63 35.46 13.19
N THR A 304 8.48 34.87 12.85
CA THR A 304 7.17 35.32 13.35
C THR A 304 6.96 34.99 14.84
N GLY A 305 7.75 34.05 15.41
CA GLY A 305 7.56 33.54 16.76
C GLY A 305 6.23 32.79 16.95
N HIS A 306 5.63 32.33 15.85
CA HIS A 306 4.35 31.63 15.88
C HIS A 306 4.46 30.31 16.65
N ALA A 307 3.43 29.96 17.41
CA ALA A 307 3.45 28.78 18.28
C ALA A 307 3.36 27.46 17.50
N VAL A 308 4.49 27.02 16.96
CA VAL A 308 4.66 25.73 16.27
C VAL A 308 5.36 24.75 17.20
N THR A 309 4.74 23.59 17.45
CA THR A 309 5.34 22.47 18.18
C THR A 309 5.61 21.33 17.22
N ALA A 310 6.86 21.02 16.93
CA ALA A 310 7.24 19.82 16.19
C ALA A 310 7.62 18.68 17.14
N VAL A 311 7.20 17.46 16.81
CA VAL A 311 7.54 16.25 17.56
C VAL A 311 8.15 15.24 16.60
N GLY A 312 9.25 14.60 17.01
CA GLY A 312 9.90 13.60 16.16
C GLY A 312 11.04 12.85 16.85
N ASP A 313 11.53 11.82 16.15
CA ASP A 313 12.69 11.02 16.54
C ASP A 313 13.64 10.88 15.33
N PRO A 314 14.81 11.53 15.33
CA PRO A 314 15.73 11.45 14.18
C PRO A 314 16.29 10.04 13.99
N CYS A 315 16.33 9.21 15.04
CA CYS A 315 16.70 7.81 14.92
C CYS A 315 15.62 6.96 14.21
N GLN A 316 14.39 7.46 14.07
CA GLN A 316 13.28 6.83 13.36
C GLN A 316 13.03 7.42 11.96
N ALA A 317 13.93 8.24 11.41
CA ALA A 317 13.84 8.80 10.08
C ALA A 317 14.17 7.72 9.03
N ILE A 318 13.15 7.02 8.51
CA ILE A 318 13.31 5.87 7.58
C ILE A 318 12.75 6.12 6.18
N TYR A 319 12.30 7.34 5.88
CA TYR A 319 11.70 7.71 4.61
C TYR A 319 12.59 8.61 3.73
N GLY A 320 13.93 8.61 3.95
CA GLY A 320 14.90 9.34 3.12
C GLY A 320 14.78 9.03 1.63
N TRP A 321 14.46 7.78 1.29
CA TRP A 321 14.19 7.35 -0.09
C TRP A 321 12.90 7.92 -0.70
N ARG A 322 12.04 8.57 0.10
CA ARG A 322 10.84 9.32 -0.32
C ARG A 322 11.05 10.84 -0.29
N GLY A 323 12.29 11.32 -0.19
CA GLY A 323 12.60 12.75 -0.11
C GLY A 323 12.53 13.35 1.29
N ALA A 324 12.27 12.54 2.35
CA ALA A 324 12.34 13.03 3.71
C ALA A 324 13.77 13.40 4.11
N SER A 325 13.91 14.46 4.88
CA SER A 325 15.22 14.94 5.37
C SER A 325 15.24 14.97 6.90
N VAL A 326 16.10 14.16 7.50
CA VAL A 326 16.30 14.16 8.96
C VAL A 326 16.77 15.51 9.49
N ALA A 327 17.53 16.28 8.67
CA ALA A 327 17.96 17.62 9.00
C ALA A 327 16.81 18.57 9.34
N ASN A 328 15.60 18.33 8.81
CA ASN A 328 14.45 19.18 9.11
C ASN A 328 14.13 19.26 10.61
N LEU A 329 14.31 18.14 11.35
CA LEU A 329 14.09 18.12 12.79
C LEU A 329 15.25 18.76 13.57
N ASP A 330 16.50 18.50 13.15
CA ASP A 330 17.68 19.06 13.80
C ASP A 330 17.75 20.60 13.62
N ASP A 331 17.41 21.08 12.43
CA ASP A 331 17.41 22.49 12.06
C ASP A 331 16.09 23.22 12.38
N PHE A 332 15.10 22.53 12.98
CA PHE A 332 13.82 23.14 13.36
C PHE A 332 14.01 24.44 14.16
N PRO A 333 14.89 24.51 15.17
CA PRO A 333 15.09 25.72 15.94
C PRO A 333 15.49 26.94 15.11
N ALA A 334 16.22 26.73 14.01
CA ALA A 334 16.63 27.80 13.09
C ALA A 334 15.52 28.16 12.09
N HIS A 335 14.70 27.18 11.68
CA HIS A 335 13.60 27.41 10.73
C HIS A 335 12.39 28.12 11.37
N PHE A 336 12.16 27.89 12.66
CA PHE A 336 11.05 28.45 13.44
C PHE A 336 11.58 29.19 14.70
N PRO A 337 12.36 30.26 14.53
CA PRO A 337 12.88 30.99 15.69
C PRO A 337 11.79 31.75 16.43
N HIS A 338 12.06 32.11 17.68
CA HIS A 338 11.22 33.03 18.43
C HIS A 338 11.18 34.41 17.77
N ALA A 339 10.24 35.26 18.19
CA ALA A 339 10.05 36.59 17.64
C ALA A 339 11.26 37.53 17.87
N ASP A 340 12.08 37.23 18.85
CA ASP A 340 13.34 37.95 19.13
C ASP A 340 14.53 37.42 18.34
N GLY A 341 14.30 36.42 17.46
CA GLY A 341 15.33 35.79 16.63
C GLY A 341 16.11 34.66 17.35
N SER A 342 15.83 34.38 18.63
CA SER A 342 16.45 33.24 19.31
C SER A 342 15.91 31.90 18.79
N PRO A 343 16.74 30.82 18.78
CA PRO A 343 16.31 29.50 18.32
C PRO A 343 15.14 28.98 19.13
N ALA A 344 14.23 28.19 18.46
CA ALA A 344 13.12 27.57 19.17
C ALA A 344 13.60 26.66 20.30
N THR A 345 12.76 26.54 21.34
CA THR A 345 13.07 25.71 22.51
C THR A 345 13.13 24.23 22.13
N ARG A 346 14.18 23.51 22.56
CA ARG A 346 14.32 22.07 22.40
C ARG A 346 13.99 21.36 23.72
N LEU A 347 13.13 20.36 23.66
CA LEU A 347 12.74 19.51 24.77
C LEU A 347 12.97 18.05 24.38
N SER A 348 13.21 17.16 25.36
CA SER A 348 13.43 15.73 25.11
C SER A 348 12.47 14.85 25.90
N LEU A 349 12.12 13.69 25.36
CA LEU A 349 11.36 12.62 26.01
C LEU A 349 12.15 11.32 25.87
N SER A 350 12.62 10.78 26.99
CA SER A 350 13.48 9.60 27.03
C SER A 350 12.87 8.41 27.76
N GLU A 351 11.86 8.57 28.63
CA GLU A 351 11.20 7.47 29.31
C GLU A 351 10.29 6.70 28.33
N ASN A 352 10.64 5.42 28.11
CA ASN A 352 9.85 4.52 27.27
C ASN A 352 8.87 3.72 28.11
N ARG A 353 7.59 3.75 27.72
CA ARG A 353 6.49 3.02 28.39
C ARG A 353 5.94 1.86 27.55
N ARG A 354 6.65 1.50 26.48
CA ARG A 354 6.28 0.40 25.57
C ARG A 354 7.03 -0.87 25.93
N SER A 355 8.34 -0.80 25.92
CA SER A 355 9.23 -1.95 25.91
C SER A 355 9.93 -2.11 27.27
N GLY A 356 10.17 -3.36 27.67
CA GLY A 356 10.95 -3.68 28.84
C GLY A 356 12.44 -3.30 28.73
N GLY A 357 13.11 -3.13 29.87
CA GLY A 357 14.49 -2.62 29.94
C GLY A 357 15.50 -3.42 29.10
N ARG A 358 15.41 -4.75 29.09
CA ARG A 358 16.31 -5.60 28.28
C ARG A 358 16.20 -5.36 26.78
N LEU A 359 14.99 -5.11 26.27
CA LEU A 359 14.77 -4.73 24.89
C LEU A 359 15.32 -3.33 24.61
N LEU A 360 15.19 -2.42 25.55
CA LEU A 360 15.73 -1.06 25.44
C LEU A 360 17.26 -1.03 25.46
N ASP A 361 17.91 -1.88 26.25
CA ASP A 361 19.38 -2.01 26.29
C ASP A 361 19.90 -2.40 24.90
N LEU A 362 19.27 -3.38 24.25
CA LEU A 362 19.57 -3.75 22.86
C LEU A 362 19.38 -2.58 21.90
N ALA A 363 18.19 -1.95 21.94
CA ALA A 363 17.87 -0.82 21.07
C ALA A 363 18.81 0.37 21.28
N ASN A 364 19.17 0.67 22.53
CA ASN A 364 20.12 1.71 22.87
C ASN A 364 21.53 1.42 22.37
N SER A 365 21.98 0.17 22.45
CA SER A 365 23.27 -0.27 21.92
C SER A 365 23.34 -0.06 20.41
N LEU A 366 22.32 -0.52 19.68
CA LEU A 366 22.24 -0.37 18.23
C LEU A 366 22.13 1.11 17.79
N ALA A 367 21.37 1.92 18.52
CA ALA A 367 21.16 3.32 18.18
C ALA A 367 22.28 4.27 18.67
N ALA A 368 23.27 3.79 19.40
CA ALA A 368 24.35 4.65 19.91
C ALA A 368 25.03 5.49 18.82
N PRO A 369 25.40 4.95 17.64
CA PRO A 369 25.95 5.74 16.56
C PRO A 369 24.98 6.80 16.02
N LEU A 370 23.68 6.49 15.96
CA LEU A 370 22.64 7.42 15.50
C LEU A 370 22.47 8.57 16.47
N ARG A 371 22.40 8.28 17.78
CA ARG A 371 22.28 9.33 18.81
C ARG A 371 23.44 10.31 18.78
N ALA A 372 24.65 9.83 18.52
CA ALA A 372 25.83 10.67 18.43
C ALA A 372 25.79 11.66 17.24
N MET A 373 24.91 11.45 16.27
CA MET A 373 24.74 12.32 15.08
C MET A 373 23.73 13.46 15.32
N HIS A 374 22.91 13.37 16.38
CA HIS A 374 21.79 14.28 16.57
C HIS A 374 21.81 14.88 17.98
N GLU A 375 21.61 16.19 18.07
CA GLU A 375 21.59 16.91 19.34
C GLU A 375 20.25 16.69 20.09
N GLY A 376 20.32 16.48 21.41
CA GLY A 376 19.13 16.33 22.27
C GLY A 376 18.50 14.94 22.24
N VAL A 377 19.12 13.97 21.57
CA VAL A 377 18.65 12.58 21.56
C VAL A 377 19.29 11.80 22.71
N GLU A 378 18.46 11.44 23.70
CA GLU A 378 18.89 10.68 24.87
C GLU A 378 18.68 9.16 24.67
N ALA A 379 19.40 8.36 25.47
CA ALA A 379 19.15 6.93 25.55
C ALA A 379 17.76 6.68 26.16
N LEU A 380 17.05 5.69 25.63
CA LEU A 380 15.74 5.32 26.17
C LEU A 380 15.90 4.72 27.57
N ARG A 381 15.04 5.17 28.49
CA ARG A 381 14.97 4.65 29.85
C ARG A 381 13.66 3.86 30.02
N PRO A 382 13.68 2.68 30.64
CA PRO A 382 12.46 1.95 30.94
C PRO A 382 11.59 2.71 31.96
N ALA A 383 10.29 2.45 31.91
CA ALA A 383 9.41 2.88 32.99
C ALA A 383 9.85 2.28 34.33
N PRO A 384 9.63 2.98 35.46
CA PRO A 384 9.99 2.47 36.78
C PRO A 384 9.36 1.10 37.05
N GLY A 385 10.18 0.11 37.41
CA GLY A 385 9.77 -1.27 37.66
C GLY A 385 9.88 -2.21 36.45
N ALA A 386 10.09 -1.66 35.23
CA ALA A 386 10.23 -2.45 34.00
C ALA A 386 11.70 -2.68 33.59
N GLU A 387 12.68 -2.39 34.45
CA GLU A 387 14.12 -2.45 34.10
C GLU A 387 14.58 -3.84 33.70
N ARG A 388 13.96 -4.89 34.22
CA ARG A 388 14.30 -6.30 33.95
C ARG A 388 13.34 -6.99 33.01
N ASP A 389 12.32 -6.30 32.56
CA ASP A 389 11.31 -6.84 31.65
C ASP A 389 11.85 -6.95 30.23
N GLY A 390 11.17 -7.77 29.46
CA GLY A 390 11.49 -8.05 28.07
C GLY A 390 12.46 -9.22 27.90
N VAL A 391 12.27 -9.97 26.82
CA VAL A 391 13.09 -11.12 26.47
C VAL A 391 13.54 -10.99 25.01
N VAL A 392 14.82 -11.30 24.75
CA VAL A 392 15.36 -11.43 23.40
C VAL A 392 15.71 -12.89 23.17
N ARG A 393 15.25 -13.48 22.08
CA ARG A 393 15.65 -14.81 21.64
C ARG A 393 16.18 -14.75 20.24
N CYS A 394 17.30 -15.44 19.98
CA CYS A 394 17.87 -15.47 18.66
C CYS A 394 18.23 -16.89 18.21
N ALA A 395 18.20 -17.12 16.89
CA ALA A 395 18.55 -18.37 16.26
C ALA A 395 19.28 -18.15 14.94
N LEU A 396 20.30 -18.96 14.68
CA LEU A 396 20.95 -19.09 13.38
C LEU A 396 20.81 -20.53 12.90
N LEU A 397 20.08 -20.73 11.80
CA LEU A 397 19.78 -22.05 11.26
C LEU A 397 20.69 -22.37 10.07
N GLU A 398 20.71 -23.63 9.65
CA GLU A 398 21.51 -24.02 8.49
C GLU A 398 20.88 -23.51 7.20
N THR A 399 19.58 -23.70 7.03
CA THR A 399 18.85 -23.34 5.81
C THR A 399 17.69 -22.37 6.08
N HIS A 400 17.30 -21.63 5.04
CA HIS A 400 16.10 -20.80 5.07
C HIS A 400 14.82 -21.60 5.37
N ALA A 401 14.73 -22.85 4.91
CA ALA A 401 13.57 -23.70 5.21
C ALA A 401 13.46 -24.01 6.71
N GLU A 402 14.57 -24.37 7.36
CA GLU A 402 14.63 -24.59 8.81
C GLU A 402 14.30 -23.32 9.59
N GLU A 403 14.76 -22.16 9.11
CA GLU A 403 14.40 -20.87 9.72
C GLU A 403 12.91 -20.63 9.69
N LEU A 404 12.22 -20.90 8.56
CA LEU A 404 10.78 -20.75 8.45
C LEU A 404 10.03 -21.74 9.35
N GLU A 405 10.49 -22.98 9.47
CA GLU A 405 9.92 -23.97 10.41
C GLU A 405 10.10 -23.51 11.87
N TRP A 406 11.30 -23.05 12.27
CA TRP A 406 11.55 -22.51 13.61
C TRP A 406 10.63 -21.32 13.93
N LEU A 407 10.49 -20.37 12.98
CA LEU A 407 9.58 -19.24 13.11
C LEU A 407 8.14 -19.69 13.35
N ALA A 408 7.66 -20.61 12.51
CA ALA A 408 6.28 -21.07 12.56
C ALA A 408 5.99 -21.88 13.82
N ASP A 409 6.92 -22.73 14.27
CA ASP A 409 6.81 -23.49 15.53
C ASP A 409 6.79 -22.56 16.75
N SER A 410 7.66 -21.53 16.78
CA SER A 410 7.72 -20.55 17.85
C SER A 410 6.42 -19.74 17.94
N VAL A 411 5.89 -19.25 16.80
CA VAL A 411 4.63 -18.50 16.76
C VAL A 411 3.46 -19.41 17.17
N ALA A 412 3.37 -20.63 16.63
CA ALA A 412 2.32 -21.58 16.98
C ALA A 412 2.36 -21.97 18.47
N HIS A 413 3.56 -22.10 19.06
CA HIS A 413 3.72 -22.34 20.51
C HIS A 413 3.15 -21.15 21.31
N LEU A 414 3.50 -19.93 20.98
CA LEU A 414 3.00 -18.72 21.66
C LEU A 414 1.48 -18.62 21.60
N VAL A 415 0.89 -18.83 20.43
CA VAL A 415 -0.57 -18.82 20.27
C VAL A 415 -1.22 -19.92 21.13
N ARG A 416 -0.67 -21.14 21.14
CA ARG A 416 -1.21 -22.25 21.97
C ARG A 416 -1.04 -22.01 23.47
N THR A 417 -0.03 -21.25 23.89
CA THR A 417 0.20 -20.91 25.29
C THR A 417 -0.55 -19.67 25.76
N GLY A 418 -1.37 -19.06 24.89
CA GLY A 418 -2.33 -18.01 25.26
C GLY A 418 -1.97 -16.58 24.79
N THR A 419 -0.92 -16.43 23.96
CA THR A 419 -0.67 -15.12 23.32
C THR A 419 -1.70 -14.91 22.20
N GLU A 420 -2.40 -13.78 22.24
CA GLU A 420 -3.35 -13.42 21.20
C GLU A 420 -2.64 -13.25 19.84
N PRO A 421 -3.12 -13.88 18.76
CA PRO A 421 -2.51 -13.73 17.44
C PRO A 421 -2.34 -12.29 16.97
N GLY A 422 -3.28 -11.39 17.32
CA GLY A 422 -3.20 -9.96 17.00
C GLY A 422 -2.06 -9.22 17.69
N GLU A 423 -1.50 -9.76 18.76
CA GLU A 423 -0.35 -9.22 19.50
C GLU A 423 1.00 -9.79 19.01
N ILE A 424 0.99 -10.52 17.86
CA ILE A 424 2.21 -11.06 17.24
C ILE A 424 2.39 -10.43 15.85
N ALA A 425 3.61 -9.94 15.56
CA ALA A 425 3.97 -9.47 14.24
C ALA A 425 5.27 -10.09 13.72
N VAL A 426 5.29 -10.43 12.42
CA VAL A 426 6.49 -10.85 11.69
C VAL A 426 6.94 -9.69 10.81
N LEU A 427 8.11 -9.12 11.11
CA LEU A 427 8.65 -7.95 10.45
C LEU A 427 9.78 -8.33 9.49
N CYS A 428 9.51 -8.28 8.19
CA CYS A 428 10.47 -8.61 7.15
C CYS A 428 11.12 -7.36 6.54
N ARG A 429 12.37 -7.47 6.05
CA ARG A 429 13.02 -6.38 5.31
C ARG A 429 12.35 -6.11 3.96
N SER A 430 11.78 -7.12 3.33
CA SER A 430 11.06 -7.04 2.07
C SER A 430 9.92 -8.06 2.02
N ALA A 431 9.01 -7.93 1.05
CA ALA A 431 7.87 -8.82 0.89
C ALA A 431 8.19 -10.19 0.23
N ALA A 432 9.46 -10.46 -0.08
CA ALA A 432 9.86 -11.64 -0.88
C ALA A 432 9.44 -12.99 -0.27
N ASP A 433 9.41 -13.09 1.05
CA ASP A 433 9.09 -14.34 1.76
C ASP A 433 7.68 -14.37 2.38
N PHE A 434 6.86 -13.35 2.15
CA PHE A 434 5.51 -13.26 2.73
C PHE A 434 4.65 -14.50 2.45
N ALA A 435 4.63 -14.98 1.20
CA ALA A 435 3.85 -16.15 0.83
C ALA A 435 4.34 -17.43 1.52
N ARG A 436 5.67 -17.56 1.71
CA ARG A 436 6.26 -18.73 2.41
C ARG A 436 5.96 -18.68 3.90
N ILE A 437 6.15 -17.51 4.54
CA ILE A 437 5.82 -17.31 5.96
C ILE A 437 4.32 -17.58 6.20
N GLN A 438 3.47 -17.07 5.34
CA GLN A 438 2.03 -17.35 5.41
C GLN A 438 1.74 -18.85 5.32
N ALA A 439 2.36 -19.55 4.35
CA ALA A 439 2.12 -20.98 4.14
C ALA A 439 2.51 -21.83 5.37
N VAL A 440 3.68 -21.57 5.99
CA VAL A 440 4.13 -22.33 7.16
C VAL A 440 3.32 -22.02 8.43
N LEU A 441 2.81 -20.81 8.58
CA LEU A 441 1.92 -20.42 9.68
C LEU A 441 0.54 -21.06 9.52
N VAL A 442 -0.02 -20.99 8.31
CA VAL A 442 -1.31 -21.64 7.99
C VAL A 442 -1.25 -23.14 8.18
N ALA A 443 -0.14 -23.79 7.81
CA ALA A 443 0.06 -25.23 8.03
C ALA A 443 0.02 -25.62 9.51
N ARG A 444 0.15 -24.68 10.44
CA ARG A 444 0.05 -24.87 11.90
C ARG A 444 -1.24 -24.31 12.49
N ASP A 445 -2.24 -24.05 11.66
CA ASP A 445 -3.53 -23.46 12.06
C ASP A 445 -3.41 -22.09 12.76
N VAL A 446 -2.33 -21.35 12.49
CA VAL A 446 -2.14 -19.99 13.00
C VAL A 446 -2.89 -19.00 12.09
N PRO A 447 -3.80 -18.17 12.64
CA PRO A 447 -4.46 -17.15 11.87
C PRO A 447 -3.48 -16.03 11.52
N VAL A 448 -3.26 -15.79 10.22
CA VAL A 448 -2.24 -14.87 9.70
C VAL A 448 -2.83 -13.90 8.67
N GLU A 449 -2.35 -12.67 8.71
CA GLU A 449 -2.68 -11.63 7.75
C GLU A 449 -1.40 -11.01 7.18
N VAL A 450 -1.35 -10.87 5.86
CA VAL A 450 -0.25 -10.21 5.15
C VAL A 450 -0.66 -8.77 4.84
N VAL A 451 0.06 -7.80 5.41
CA VAL A 451 -0.29 -6.38 5.33
C VAL A 451 0.33 -5.72 4.10
N GLY A 452 -0.53 -5.18 3.22
CA GLY A 452 -0.14 -4.39 2.05
C GLY A 452 -0.44 -5.03 0.70
N LEU A 453 -0.50 -4.24 -0.36
CA LEU A 453 -0.89 -4.69 -1.70
C LEU A 453 0.09 -5.72 -2.29
N SER A 454 1.40 -5.56 -2.07
CA SER A 454 2.39 -6.55 -2.49
C SER A 454 2.10 -7.91 -1.85
N GLY A 455 1.68 -7.93 -0.57
CA GLY A 455 1.20 -9.13 0.09
C GLY A 455 -0.05 -9.71 -0.55
N LEU A 456 -1.02 -8.86 -0.88
CA LEU A 456 -2.28 -9.24 -1.51
C LEU A 456 -2.07 -9.95 -2.86
N LEU A 457 -1.16 -9.44 -3.69
CA LEU A 457 -0.84 -10.02 -5.00
C LEU A 457 -0.13 -11.38 -4.93
N HIS A 458 0.47 -11.73 -3.81
CA HIS A 458 1.12 -13.02 -3.60
C HIS A 458 0.18 -14.11 -3.06
N LEU A 459 -1.01 -13.73 -2.63
CA LEU A 459 -2.01 -14.69 -2.17
C LEU A 459 -2.51 -15.55 -3.33
N PRO A 460 -2.61 -16.86 -3.18
CA PRO A 460 -2.89 -17.78 -4.28
C PRO A 460 -4.12 -17.39 -5.10
N GLU A 461 -5.21 -17.05 -4.44
CA GLU A 461 -6.49 -16.67 -5.05
C GLU A 461 -6.40 -15.41 -5.90
N VAL A 462 -5.68 -14.39 -5.41
CA VAL A 462 -5.45 -13.13 -6.14
C VAL A 462 -4.46 -13.34 -7.28
N ALA A 463 -3.38 -14.06 -7.02
CA ALA A 463 -2.36 -14.35 -8.02
C ALA A 463 -2.90 -15.20 -9.19
N ASP A 464 -3.84 -16.10 -8.94
CA ASP A 464 -4.50 -16.89 -9.98
C ASP A 464 -5.44 -16.01 -10.81
N LEU A 465 -6.24 -15.13 -10.17
CA LEU A 465 -7.07 -14.15 -10.86
C LEU A 465 -6.24 -13.21 -11.75
N VAL A 466 -5.16 -12.64 -11.21
CA VAL A 466 -4.24 -11.77 -11.95
C VAL A 466 -3.59 -12.53 -13.12
N SER A 467 -3.19 -13.80 -12.92
CA SER A 467 -2.61 -14.62 -13.97
C SER A 467 -3.58 -14.86 -15.13
N VAL A 468 -4.87 -15.08 -14.86
CA VAL A 468 -5.89 -15.14 -15.92
C VAL A 468 -5.95 -13.81 -16.68
N CYS A 469 -6.03 -12.70 -15.98
CA CYS A 469 -6.08 -11.36 -16.57
C CYS A 469 -4.83 -11.06 -17.44
N GLU A 470 -3.64 -11.46 -16.99
CA GLU A 470 -2.41 -11.30 -17.76
C GLU A 470 -2.42 -12.12 -19.05
N VAL A 471 -2.86 -13.38 -19.01
CA VAL A 471 -2.97 -14.23 -20.22
C VAL A 471 -4.05 -13.73 -21.17
N LEU A 472 -5.13 -13.13 -20.66
CA LEU A 472 -6.17 -12.53 -21.50
C LEU A 472 -5.63 -11.32 -22.27
N GLN A 473 -4.85 -10.46 -21.61
CA GLN A 473 -4.32 -9.23 -22.17
C GLN A 473 -3.09 -9.49 -23.06
N ASP A 474 -2.25 -10.45 -22.69
CA ASP A 474 -1.01 -10.81 -23.37
C ASP A 474 -0.92 -12.33 -23.54
N PRO A 475 -1.19 -12.85 -24.74
CA PRO A 475 -1.00 -14.29 -25.05
C PRO A 475 0.42 -14.79 -24.83
N GLY A 476 1.42 -13.90 -24.86
CA GLY A 476 2.82 -14.20 -24.56
C GLY A 476 3.14 -14.34 -23.07
N ALA A 477 2.20 -14.08 -22.15
CA ALA A 477 2.37 -14.24 -20.72
C ALA A 477 2.49 -15.72 -20.27
N ASN A 478 3.53 -16.39 -20.79
CA ASN A 478 3.74 -17.83 -20.61
C ASN A 478 3.89 -18.22 -19.13
N ALA A 479 4.54 -17.40 -18.31
CA ALA A 479 4.73 -17.67 -16.87
C ALA A 479 3.38 -17.76 -16.13
N SER A 480 2.48 -16.81 -16.41
CA SER A 480 1.13 -16.76 -15.84
C SER A 480 0.28 -17.94 -16.32
N LEU A 481 0.40 -18.30 -17.60
CA LEU A 481 -0.29 -19.48 -18.15
C LEU A 481 0.24 -20.78 -17.54
N VAL A 482 1.56 -20.91 -17.34
CA VAL A 482 2.14 -22.08 -16.66
C VAL A 482 1.62 -22.18 -15.24
N ARG A 483 1.55 -21.07 -14.50
CA ARG A 483 0.96 -21.03 -13.15
C ARG A 483 -0.46 -21.62 -13.14
N LEU A 484 -1.31 -21.22 -14.08
CA LEU A 484 -2.67 -21.74 -14.20
C LEU A 484 -2.67 -23.23 -14.51
N LEU A 485 -1.86 -23.66 -15.50
CA LEU A 485 -1.81 -25.05 -15.94
C LEU A 485 -1.37 -26.03 -14.86
N ILE A 486 -0.38 -25.67 -14.04
CA ILE A 486 0.11 -26.53 -12.94
C ILE A 486 -0.74 -26.41 -11.68
N GLY A 487 -1.57 -25.37 -11.60
CA GLY A 487 -2.43 -25.08 -10.46
C GLY A 487 -3.48 -26.16 -10.16
N PRO A 488 -4.16 -26.06 -9.02
CA PRO A 488 -5.07 -27.12 -8.53
C PRO A 488 -6.25 -27.41 -9.46
N ARG A 489 -6.67 -26.44 -10.24
CA ARG A 489 -7.80 -26.59 -11.18
C ARG A 489 -7.43 -27.44 -12.38
N TRP A 490 -6.28 -27.19 -13.01
CA TRP A 490 -5.87 -27.85 -14.27
C TRP A 490 -4.92 -29.02 -14.06
N ARG A 491 -4.01 -28.95 -13.10
CA ARG A 491 -3.09 -30.02 -12.69
C ARG A 491 -2.40 -30.73 -13.86
N ILE A 492 -1.80 -29.94 -14.76
CA ILE A 492 -1.01 -30.47 -15.90
C ILE A 492 0.37 -30.91 -15.42
N GLY A 493 0.74 -32.13 -15.70
CA GLY A 493 2.06 -32.69 -15.36
C GLY A 493 3.19 -32.18 -16.24
N ALA A 494 4.43 -32.34 -15.78
CA ALA A 494 5.62 -31.82 -16.45
C ALA A 494 5.78 -32.35 -17.89
N ARG A 495 5.39 -33.63 -18.13
CA ARG A 495 5.44 -34.24 -19.48
C ARG A 495 4.56 -33.51 -20.47
N ASP A 496 3.28 -33.29 -20.13
CA ASP A 496 2.33 -32.66 -21.02
C ASP A 496 2.63 -31.17 -21.18
N LEU A 497 3.15 -30.50 -20.13
CA LEU A 497 3.63 -29.13 -20.20
C LEU A 497 4.84 -28.99 -21.15
N ALA A 498 5.82 -29.92 -21.09
CA ALA A 498 6.96 -29.92 -22.00
C ALA A 498 6.53 -30.18 -23.47
N LEU A 499 5.52 -31.03 -23.67
CA LEU A 499 4.95 -31.26 -25.01
C LEU A 499 4.19 -30.02 -25.51
N LEU A 500 3.48 -29.28 -24.65
CA LEU A 500 2.85 -28.01 -25.02
C LEU A 500 3.88 -26.98 -25.45
N GLY A 501 4.99 -26.82 -24.71
CA GLY A 501 6.11 -25.97 -25.09
C GLY A 501 6.77 -26.39 -26.40
N ARG A 502 6.84 -27.71 -26.68
CA ARG A 502 7.33 -28.20 -27.98
C ARG A 502 6.38 -27.81 -29.13
N ARG A 503 5.07 -27.94 -28.92
CA ARG A 503 4.04 -27.54 -29.88
C ARG A 503 4.10 -26.05 -30.19
N ALA A 504 4.24 -25.20 -29.16
CA ALA A 504 4.38 -23.75 -29.33
C ALA A 504 5.58 -23.39 -30.21
N ARG A 505 6.75 -24.02 -29.98
CA ARG A 505 7.94 -23.83 -30.85
C ARG A 505 7.73 -24.35 -32.28
N GLN A 506 6.98 -25.42 -32.47
CA GLN A 506 6.64 -25.93 -33.80
C GLN A 506 5.76 -24.95 -34.59
N LEU A 507 4.83 -24.28 -33.95
CA LEU A 507 3.99 -23.25 -34.57
C LEU A 507 4.85 -22.08 -35.07
N VAL A 508 5.77 -21.57 -34.28
CA VAL A 508 6.72 -20.53 -34.71
C VAL A 508 7.61 -20.98 -35.87
N ALA A 509 8.17 -22.20 -35.81
CA ALA A 509 9.01 -22.73 -36.85
C ALA A 509 8.24 -22.87 -38.19
N ARG A 510 6.95 -23.20 -38.16
CA ARG A 510 6.09 -23.30 -39.35
C ARG A 510 5.78 -21.92 -39.93
N ALA A 511 5.44 -20.94 -39.08
CA ALA A 511 5.23 -19.57 -39.53
C ALA A 511 6.49 -19.02 -40.22
N SER A 512 7.66 -19.17 -39.60
CA SER A 512 8.95 -18.73 -40.18
C SER A 512 9.34 -19.48 -41.43
N ALA A 513 8.87 -20.71 -41.66
CA ALA A 513 9.12 -21.46 -42.88
C ALA A 513 8.24 -21.00 -44.06
N ALA A 514 7.05 -20.44 -43.76
CA ALA A 514 6.15 -19.89 -44.76
C ALA A 514 6.66 -18.56 -45.33
N ASP A 515 7.46 -17.78 -44.57
CA ASP A 515 7.99 -16.47 -44.98
C ASP A 515 9.28 -16.55 -45.82
N GLY A 516 9.83 -17.74 -46.03
CA GLY A 516 11.04 -17.95 -46.81
C GLY A 516 12.35 -17.50 -46.13
N PRO A 517 13.52 -17.63 -46.84
CA PRO A 517 14.82 -17.28 -46.23
C PRO A 517 14.99 -15.80 -45.93
N ASP A 518 14.34 -14.91 -46.66
CA ASP A 518 14.43 -13.45 -46.48
C ASP A 518 13.66 -13.00 -45.24
N GLY A 519 12.53 -13.67 -44.92
CA GLY A 519 11.77 -13.39 -43.67
C GLY A 519 12.53 -13.78 -42.41
N ARG A 520 13.30 -14.85 -42.43
CA ARG A 520 14.19 -15.25 -41.31
C ARG A 520 15.31 -14.26 -41.06
N LEU A 521 15.86 -13.68 -42.13
CA LEU A 521 16.90 -12.67 -42.00
C LEU A 521 16.34 -11.35 -41.49
N ALA A 522 15.15 -10.97 -41.94
CA ALA A 522 14.44 -9.79 -41.46
C ALA A 522 14.11 -9.90 -39.97
N ALA A 523 13.55 -11.03 -39.51
CA ALA A 523 13.25 -11.27 -38.09
C ALA A 523 14.51 -11.29 -37.21
N ALA A 524 15.63 -11.83 -37.71
CA ALA A 524 16.91 -11.81 -37.01
C ALA A 524 17.53 -10.40 -36.93
N VAL A 525 17.26 -9.54 -37.92
CA VAL A 525 17.74 -8.14 -37.94
C VAL A 525 16.86 -7.21 -37.09
N GLU A 526 15.58 -7.50 -36.96
CA GLU A 526 14.65 -6.73 -36.11
C GLU A 526 14.90 -6.92 -34.62
N GLY A 527 15.76 -7.86 -34.22
CA GLY A 527 16.17 -8.01 -32.80
C GLY A 527 15.06 -8.53 -31.87
N VAL A 528 14.02 -9.15 -32.42
CA VAL A 528 12.95 -9.77 -31.62
C VAL A 528 13.51 -11.03 -30.97
N ASP A 529 13.42 -11.12 -29.64
CA ASP A 529 13.82 -12.32 -28.89
C ASP A 529 12.90 -13.49 -29.30
N PRO A 530 13.44 -14.60 -29.79
CA PRO A 530 12.64 -15.79 -30.13
C PRO A 530 11.78 -16.29 -28.96
N ALA A 531 12.13 -15.97 -27.70
CA ALA A 531 11.34 -16.31 -26.54
C ALA A 531 10.05 -15.47 -26.42
N GLU A 532 10.01 -14.27 -26.97
CA GLU A 532 8.83 -13.39 -27.00
C GLU A 532 7.79 -13.83 -28.05
N ILE A 533 8.21 -14.60 -29.05
CA ILE A 533 7.33 -15.09 -30.13
C ILE A 533 6.66 -16.42 -29.74
N VAL A 534 7.24 -17.20 -28.84
CA VAL A 534 6.69 -18.50 -28.42
C VAL A 534 5.52 -18.31 -27.46
N SER A 535 4.29 -18.48 -27.93
CA SER A 535 3.08 -18.40 -27.14
C SER A 535 2.54 -19.79 -26.80
N LEU A 536 2.45 -20.09 -25.50
CA LEU A 536 1.76 -21.30 -25.02
C LEU A 536 0.24 -21.18 -25.20
N ALA A 537 -0.31 -19.96 -25.19
CA ALA A 537 -1.73 -19.73 -25.42
C ALA A 537 -2.13 -20.10 -26.87
N ASP A 538 -1.30 -19.77 -27.88
CA ASP A 538 -1.54 -20.17 -29.25
C ASP A 538 -1.47 -21.69 -29.41
N ALA A 539 -0.55 -22.34 -28.71
CA ALA A 539 -0.49 -23.79 -28.67
C ALA A 539 -1.74 -24.43 -28.05
N LEU A 540 -2.33 -23.82 -27.02
CA LEU A 540 -3.60 -24.25 -26.43
C LEU A 540 -4.76 -24.11 -27.39
N GLU A 541 -4.84 -23.02 -28.16
CA GLU A 541 -5.93 -22.81 -29.12
C GLU A 541 -6.01 -23.90 -30.20
N THR A 542 -4.87 -24.55 -30.51
CA THR A 542 -4.85 -25.68 -31.45
C THR A 542 -5.66 -26.91 -31.00
N PHE A 543 -6.02 -27.01 -29.72
CA PHE A 543 -6.85 -28.10 -29.22
C PHE A 543 -8.35 -27.86 -29.44
N LEU A 544 -8.77 -26.64 -29.81
CA LEU A 544 -10.15 -26.32 -30.13
C LEU A 544 -10.55 -26.77 -31.57
N ASP A 545 -9.62 -26.72 -32.50
CA ASP A 545 -9.89 -27.04 -33.90
C ASP A 545 -9.89 -28.55 -34.19
N GLY A 546 -9.54 -29.36 -33.19
CA GLY A 546 -9.21 -30.77 -33.34
C GLY A 546 -10.20 -31.79 -32.76
N ALA A 547 -11.46 -31.43 -32.53
CA ALA A 547 -12.44 -32.40 -32.04
C ALA A 547 -12.79 -33.56 -33.04
N GLY A 548 -12.11 -33.70 -34.11
CA GLY A 548 -12.39 -34.74 -35.13
C GLY A 548 -11.33 -35.10 -36.10
N GLN A 549 -10.15 -34.45 -36.17
CA GLN A 549 -9.11 -34.81 -37.15
C GLN A 549 -7.74 -34.91 -36.46
N SER A 550 -7.08 -36.06 -36.66
CA SER A 550 -5.68 -36.26 -36.29
C SER A 550 -4.81 -35.22 -36.97
N ALA A 551 -4.31 -34.23 -36.22
CA ALA A 551 -3.30 -33.32 -36.75
C ALA A 551 -2.06 -34.12 -37.14
N PRO A 552 -1.37 -33.75 -38.23
CA PRO A 552 -0.24 -34.54 -38.78
C PRO A 552 0.98 -34.69 -37.88
N ASP A 553 0.99 -34.05 -36.68
CA ASP A 553 2.10 -34.11 -35.71
C ASP A 553 1.56 -34.55 -34.37
N ASP A 554 1.47 -35.84 -34.20
CA ASP A 554 0.89 -36.45 -33.02
C ASP A 554 1.92 -36.48 -31.87
N LEU A 555 2.08 -35.29 -31.20
CA LEU A 555 2.77 -35.27 -29.92
C LEU A 555 1.97 -36.09 -28.89
N PRO A 556 2.64 -36.99 -28.12
CA PRO A 556 1.96 -37.97 -27.29
C PRO A 556 1.43 -37.35 -25.98
N PHE A 557 0.51 -36.40 -26.09
CA PHE A 557 -0.21 -35.84 -24.95
C PHE A 557 -1.10 -36.89 -24.26
N SER A 558 -1.23 -36.83 -22.96
CA SER A 558 -2.19 -37.64 -22.26
C SER A 558 -3.64 -37.28 -22.66
N ALA A 559 -4.57 -38.24 -22.61
CA ALA A 559 -5.99 -37.98 -22.89
C ALA A 559 -6.57 -36.92 -21.95
N ALA A 560 -6.20 -36.97 -20.67
CA ALA A 560 -6.63 -36.00 -19.67
C ALA A 560 -6.11 -34.57 -19.96
N ALA A 561 -4.85 -34.44 -20.40
CA ALA A 561 -4.31 -33.12 -20.76
C ALA A 561 -4.99 -32.52 -22.00
N ARG A 562 -5.29 -33.34 -23.03
CA ARG A 562 -6.02 -32.86 -24.23
C ARG A 562 -7.37 -32.25 -23.89
N VAL A 563 -8.15 -32.91 -23.01
CA VAL A 563 -9.45 -32.40 -22.56
C VAL A 563 -9.29 -31.09 -21.76
N ARG A 564 -8.34 -31.04 -20.82
CA ARG A 564 -8.09 -29.85 -19.99
C ARG A 564 -7.58 -28.68 -20.81
N PHE A 565 -6.70 -28.91 -21.78
CA PHE A 565 -6.21 -27.88 -22.70
C PHE A 565 -7.33 -27.30 -23.56
N ALA A 566 -8.20 -28.16 -24.11
CA ALA A 566 -9.35 -27.69 -24.86
C ALA A 566 -10.32 -26.84 -24.01
N HIS A 567 -10.60 -27.28 -22.78
CA HIS A 567 -11.46 -26.50 -21.85
C HIS A 567 -10.85 -25.15 -21.52
N LEU A 568 -9.56 -25.09 -21.11
CA LEU A 568 -8.91 -23.83 -20.82
C LEU A 568 -8.85 -22.91 -22.05
N ALA A 569 -8.53 -23.45 -23.22
CA ALA A 569 -8.51 -22.68 -24.47
C ALA A 569 -9.90 -22.07 -24.78
N GLN A 570 -10.98 -22.84 -24.58
CA GLN A 570 -12.35 -22.35 -24.75
C GLN A 570 -12.69 -21.25 -23.76
N GLU A 571 -12.35 -21.41 -22.48
CA GLU A 571 -12.58 -20.41 -21.45
C GLU A 571 -11.84 -19.08 -21.78
N LEU A 572 -10.56 -19.18 -22.13
CA LEU A 572 -9.77 -18.00 -22.51
C LEU A 572 -10.32 -17.30 -23.76
N ARG A 573 -10.76 -18.08 -24.76
CA ARG A 573 -11.39 -17.56 -25.99
C ARG A 573 -12.70 -16.82 -25.68
N ASP A 574 -13.52 -17.36 -24.79
CA ASP A 574 -14.79 -16.76 -24.40
C ASP A 574 -14.60 -15.48 -23.56
N LEU A 575 -13.64 -15.49 -22.63
CA LEU A 575 -13.27 -14.32 -21.85
C LEU A 575 -12.66 -13.19 -22.70
N ARG A 576 -11.84 -13.51 -23.72
CA ARG A 576 -11.27 -12.51 -24.64
C ARG A 576 -12.32 -11.70 -25.40
N ARG A 577 -13.51 -12.25 -25.66
CA ARG A 577 -14.61 -11.53 -26.32
C ARG A 577 -15.12 -10.35 -25.49
N SER A 578 -14.91 -10.37 -24.20
CA SER A 578 -15.35 -9.33 -23.26
C SER A 578 -14.26 -8.38 -22.79
N LEU A 579 -13.06 -8.39 -23.40
CA LEU A 579 -11.97 -7.49 -23.01
C LEU A 579 -12.28 -5.99 -23.24
N ALA A 580 -13.25 -5.67 -24.07
CA ALA A 580 -13.70 -4.29 -24.31
C ALA A 580 -14.74 -3.82 -23.28
N ASP A 581 -15.26 -4.72 -22.43
CA ASP A 581 -16.21 -4.40 -21.38
C ASP A 581 -15.52 -3.58 -20.27
N PRO A 582 -16.26 -2.86 -19.40
CA PRO A 582 -15.70 -2.19 -18.23
C PRO A 582 -14.88 -3.12 -17.35
N LEU A 583 -13.79 -2.61 -16.75
CA LEU A 583 -12.85 -3.40 -15.94
C LEU A 583 -13.53 -4.32 -14.92
N MET A 584 -14.50 -3.78 -14.17
CA MET A 584 -15.19 -4.56 -13.14
C MET A 584 -16.00 -5.71 -13.72
N ASP A 585 -16.64 -5.50 -14.88
CA ASP A 585 -17.40 -6.55 -15.57
C ASP A 585 -16.48 -7.67 -16.07
N VAL A 586 -15.30 -7.31 -16.59
CA VAL A 586 -14.27 -8.29 -16.98
C VAL A 586 -13.83 -9.11 -15.76
N LEU A 587 -13.51 -8.47 -14.64
CA LEU A 587 -13.05 -9.16 -13.43
C LEU A 587 -14.13 -10.09 -12.85
N HIS A 588 -15.38 -9.62 -12.75
CA HIS A 588 -16.49 -10.48 -12.29
C HIS A 588 -16.75 -11.66 -13.24
N ARG A 589 -16.59 -11.44 -14.55
CA ARG A 589 -16.72 -12.53 -15.52
C ARG A 589 -15.60 -13.56 -15.40
N VAL A 590 -14.38 -13.11 -15.14
CA VAL A 590 -13.25 -14.02 -14.85
C VAL A 590 -13.52 -14.83 -13.58
N LEU A 591 -13.99 -14.20 -12.50
CA LEU A 591 -14.36 -14.90 -11.26
C LEU A 591 -15.45 -15.94 -11.47
N ALA A 592 -16.51 -15.58 -12.20
CA ALA A 592 -17.61 -16.48 -12.52
C ALA A 592 -17.15 -17.68 -13.37
N THR A 593 -16.33 -17.42 -14.42
CA THR A 593 -15.81 -18.47 -15.33
C THR A 593 -14.84 -19.38 -14.62
N THR A 594 -13.93 -18.87 -13.79
CA THR A 594 -12.98 -19.69 -13.03
C THR A 594 -13.64 -20.46 -11.89
N GLY A 595 -14.81 -20.03 -11.42
CA GLY A 595 -15.49 -20.58 -10.26
C GLY A 595 -14.76 -20.36 -8.95
N LEU A 596 -13.80 -19.43 -8.90
CA LEU A 596 -12.94 -19.20 -7.73
C LEU A 596 -13.74 -18.82 -6.48
N GLU A 597 -14.75 -17.98 -6.63
CA GLU A 597 -15.63 -17.58 -5.53
C GLU A 597 -16.45 -18.75 -5.00
N VAL A 598 -16.95 -19.62 -5.88
CA VAL A 598 -17.67 -20.83 -5.52
C VAL A 598 -16.74 -21.80 -4.80
N GLU A 599 -15.53 -22.01 -5.30
CA GLU A 599 -14.49 -22.85 -4.65
C GLU A 599 -14.19 -22.38 -3.22
N LEU A 600 -13.98 -21.08 -3.04
CA LEU A 600 -13.72 -20.51 -1.71
C LEU A 600 -14.95 -20.60 -0.80
N SER A 601 -16.17 -20.47 -1.34
CA SER A 601 -17.41 -20.54 -0.57
C SER A 601 -17.74 -21.97 -0.16
N ALA A 602 -17.42 -22.96 -0.99
CA ALA A 602 -17.65 -24.37 -0.72
C ALA A 602 -16.56 -25.00 0.18
N SER A 603 -15.48 -24.30 0.45
CA SER A 603 -14.40 -24.84 1.27
C SER A 603 -14.81 -24.91 2.75
N PRO A 604 -14.71 -26.07 3.40
CA PRO A 604 -15.03 -26.23 4.82
C PRO A 604 -13.94 -25.64 5.74
N HIS A 605 -12.83 -25.18 5.19
CA HIS A 605 -11.70 -24.69 5.94
C HIS A 605 -12.01 -23.37 6.64
N ALA A 606 -11.64 -23.22 7.92
CA ALA A 606 -11.85 -21.99 8.70
C ALA A 606 -11.27 -20.72 8.04
N LEU A 607 -10.23 -20.89 7.22
CA LEU A 607 -9.60 -19.79 6.49
C LEU A 607 -10.33 -19.39 5.20
N ALA A 608 -11.34 -20.14 4.75
CA ALA A 608 -12.06 -19.83 3.52
C ALA A 608 -12.80 -18.49 3.58
N ALA A 609 -13.37 -18.16 4.74
CA ALA A 609 -14.00 -16.86 4.96
C ALA A 609 -13.00 -15.70 4.75
N ARG A 610 -11.78 -15.84 5.28
CA ARG A 610 -10.71 -14.85 5.13
C ARG A 610 -10.21 -14.73 3.70
N ARG A 611 -10.08 -15.86 2.98
CA ARG A 611 -9.69 -15.83 1.56
C ARG A 611 -10.73 -15.12 0.71
N ARG A 612 -12.02 -15.27 1.02
CA ARG A 612 -13.09 -14.50 0.36
C ARG A 612 -12.98 -13.02 0.66
N GLU A 613 -12.74 -12.66 1.92
CA GLU A 613 -12.50 -11.28 2.32
C GLU A 613 -11.29 -10.67 1.57
N THR A 614 -10.20 -11.43 1.47
CA THR A 614 -9.01 -11.03 0.69
C THR A 614 -9.34 -10.77 -0.79
N LEU A 615 -10.15 -11.64 -1.39
CA LEU A 615 -10.59 -11.48 -2.78
C LEU A 615 -11.51 -10.26 -2.92
N SER A 616 -12.42 -10.03 -1.96
CA SER A 616 -13.27 -8.83 -1.91
C SER A 616 -12.43 -7.56 -1.82
N ASN A 617 -11.41 -7.54 -0.95
CA ASN A 617 -10.50 -6.41 -0.82
C ASN A 617 -9.73 -6.13 -2.13
N PHE A 618 -9.34 -7.16 -2.87
CA PHE A 618 -8.74 -6.98 -4.20
C PHE A 618 -9.75 -6.36 -5.19
N MET A 619 -11.00 -6.76 -5.15
CA MET A 619 -12.06 -6.18 -5.98
C MET A 619 -12.34 -4.72 -5.60
N ASP A 620 -12.26 -4.35 -4.31
CA ASP A 620 -12.37 -2.96 -3.86
C ASP A 620 -11.22 -2.09 -4.39
N VAL A 621 -10.00 -2.65 -4.44
CA VAL A 621 -8.85 -2.01 -5.09
C VAL A 621 -9.14 -1.76 -6.58
N ALA A 622 -9.68 -2.75 -7.27
CA ALA A 622 -10.02 -2.61 -8.69
C ALA A 622 -11.16 -1.60 -8.92
N ALA A 623 -12.16 -1.59 -8.05
CA ALA A 623 -13.25 -0.62 -8.09
C ALA A 623 -12.74 0.80 -7.83
N GLY A 624 -11.84 0.98 -6.85
CA GLY A 624 -11.16 2.25 -6.59
C GLY A 624 -10.37 2.74 -7.80
N PHE A 625 -9.65 1.84 -8.49
CA PHE A 625 -8.97 2.14 -9.74
C PHE A 625 -9.95 2.54 -10.85
N ALA A 626 -11.05 1.82 -11.01
CA ALA A 626 -12.05 2.08 -12.04
C ALA A 626 -12.83 3.40 -11.81
N ALA A 627 -12.94 3.85 -10.56
CA ALA A 627 -13.58 5.12 -10.22
C ALA A 627 -12.72 6.36 -10.55
N LEU A 628 -11.44 6.18 -10.88
CA LEU A 628 -10.58 7.28 -11.29
C LEU A 628 -10.91 7.70 -12.74
N ASP A 629 -11.00 9.01 -12.98
CA ASP A 629 -11.23 9.57 -14.31
C ASP A 629 -10.11 9.19 -15.30
N GLY A 630 -10.32 8.16 -16.07
CA GLY A 630 -9.38 7.68 -17.07
C GLY A 630 -9.93 6.45 -17.80
N GLU A 631 -9.25 5.98 -18.82
CA GLU A 631 -9.59 4.70 -19.46
C GLU A 631 -9.23 3.55 -18.48
N ALA A 632 -10.19 3.14 -17.66
CA ALA A 632 -10.07 2.01 -16.75
C ALA A 632 -10.10 0.69 -17.52
N THR A 633 -9.05 0.45 -18.30
CA THR A 633 -8.88 -0.79 -19.08
C THR A 633 -8.15 -1.85 -18.26
N LEU A 634 -8.35 -3.12 -18.62
CA LEU A 634 -7.61 -4.24 -18.01
C LEU A 634 -6.09 -4.06 -18.16
N LEU A 635 -5.61 -3.59 -19.29
CA LEU A 635 -4.18 -3.32 -19.54
C LEU A 635 -3.63 -2.27 -18.56
N ALA A 636 -4.38 -1.19 -18.37
CA ALA A 636 -3.99 -0.11 -17.46
C ALA A 636 -3.98 -0.58 -16.00
N PHE A 637 -4.96 -1.39 -15.61
CA PHE A 637 -5.03 -1.99 -14.27
C PHE A 637 -3.87 -2.96 -14.01
N LEU A 638 -3.54 -3.84 -14.94
CA LEU A 638 -2.36 -4.72 -14.83
C LEU A 638 -1.05 -3.92 -14.73
N GLY A 639 -0.93 -2.83 -15.49
CA GLY A 639 0.20 -1.89 -15.36
C GLY A 639 0.27 -1.27 -13.96
N PHE A 640 -0.88 -0.88 -13.39
CA PHE A 640 -0.98 -0.40 -12.01
C PHE A 640 -0.53 -1.45 -10.99
N LEU A 641 -1.03 -2.70 -11.11
CA LEU A 641 -0.67 -3.78 -10.18
C LEU A 641 0.83 -4.11 -10.22
N ARG A 642 1.44 -4.17 -11.42
CA ARG A 642 2.89 -4.37 -11.58
C ARG A 642 3.69 -3.26 -10.90
N THR A 643 3.27 -2.02 -11.09
CA THR A 643 3.90 -0.86 -10.46
C THR A 643 3.74 -0.88 -8.95
N ALA A 644 2.54 -1.17 -8.47
CA ALA A 644 2.27 -1.27 -7.04
C ALA A 644 3.10 -2.38 -6.37
N ALA A 645 3.28 -3.52 -7.04
CA ALA A 645 4.15 -4.61 -6.59
C ALA A 645 5.63 -4.20 -6.56
N GLN A 646 6.09 -3.49 -7.59
CA GLN A 646 7.49 -3.09 -7.72
C GLN A 646 7.92 -2.04 -6.70
N TYR A 647 7.05 -1.10 -6.38
CA TYR A 647 7.39 0.08 -5.57
C TYR A 647 6.80 0.09 -4.17
N GLU A 648 5.97 -0.89 -3.81
CA GLU A 648 5.17 -0.89 -2.58
C GLU A 648 4.39 0.43 -2.37
N LYS A 649 4.10 1.15 -3.46
CA LYS A 649 3.42 2.43 -3.48
C LYS A 649 1.98 2.26 -3.94
N GLY A 650 1.09 2.95 -3.26
CA GLY A 650 -0.20 3.29 -3.83
C GLY A 650 -1.37 2.45 -3.42
N LEU A 651 -1.44 1.95 -2.19
CA LEU A 651 -2.71 1.64 -1.53
C LEU A 651 -2.43 1.44 -0.04
N ASP A 652 -2.39 2.55 0.69
CA ASP A 652 -2.49 2.59 2.16
C ASP A 652 -3.95 2.33 2.61
N HIS A 653 -4.67 1.50 1.87
CA HIS A 653 -5.90 0.95 2.39
C HIS A 653 -5.49 -0.13 3.38
N ALA A 654 -5.62 0.20 4.66
CA ALA A 654 -5.63 -0.81 5.69
C ALA A 654 -6.69 -1.82 5.26
N LEU A 655 -6.24 -3.01 4.84
CA LEU A 655 -7.15 -4.15 4.75
C LEU A 655 -7.80 -4.25 6.13
N PRO A 656 -9.12 -4.32 6.25
CA PRO A 656 -9.75 -4.70 7.50
C PRO A 656 -9.33 -6.15 7.76
N GLY A 657 -8.16 -6.30 8.38
CA GLY A 657 -7.71 -7.58 8.88
C GLY A 657 -8.57 -7.96 10.07
N GLY A 658 -8.91 -9.21 10.21
CA GLY A 658 -9.54 -9.72 11.41
C GLY A 658 -8.74 -9.22 12.62
N GLU A 659 -9.41 -8.69 13.65
CA GLU A 659 -8.78 -8.04 14.80
C GLU A 659 -7.72 -8.93 15.48
N ASN A 660 -7.84 -10.26 15.37
CA ASN A 660 -6.98 -11.22 16.05
C ASN A 660 -6.23 -12.13 15.07
N THR A 661 -5.26 -11.59 14.33
CA THR A 661 -4.39 -12.32 13.39
C THR A 661 -2.94 -11.92 13.54
N VAL A 662 -2.01 -12.88 13.36
CA VAL A 662 -0.58 -12.59 13.24
C VAL A 662 -0.34 -11.69 12.03
N LYS A 663 0.30 -10.54 12.23
CA LYS A 663 0.55 -9.58 11.15
C LYS A 663 1.89 -9.86 10.49
N VAL A 664 1.90 -10.09 9.17
CA VAL A 664 3.14 -10.19 8.37
C VAL A 664 3.27 -8.93 7.53
N LEU A 665 4.31 -8.14 7.80
CA LEU A 665 4.50 -6.84 7.14
C LEU A 665 5.98 -6.48 6.99
N THR A 666 6.28 -5.45 6.18
CA THR A 666 7.65 -4.95 6.10
C THR A 666 8.02 -4.11 7.31
N ALA A 667 9.30 -4.10 7.68
CA ALA A 667 9.85 -3.29 8.76
C ALA A 667 9.50 -1.78 8.60
N HIS A 668 9.42 -1.26 7.37
CA HIS A 668 9.01 0.12 7.11
C HIS A 668 7.54 0.38 7.51
N LYS A 669 6.65 -0.58 7.26
CA LYS A 669 5.22 -0.45 7.59
C LYS A 669 4.93 -0.62 9.08
N SER A 670 5.87 -1.14 9.85
CA SER A 670 5.74 -1.28 11.30
C SER A 670 5.89 0.03 12.07
N LYS A 671 6.36 1.10 11.41
CA LYS A 671 6.52 2.41 12.04
C LYS A 671 5.16 2.93 12.56
N GLY A 672 5.14 3.41 13.80
CA GLY A 672 3.91 3.83 14.50
C GLY A 672 3.13 2.71 15.18
N LEU A 673 3.42 1.43 14.86
CA LEU A 673 2.75 0.27 15.43
C LEU A 673 3.58 -0.38 16.55
N GLU A 674 2.96 -1.31 17.31
CA GLU A 674 3.59 -2.04 18.40
C GLU A 674 2.84 -3.35 18.69
N TRP A 675 3.55 -4.37 19.17
CA TRP A 675 3.02 -5.70 19.49
C TRP A 675 3.70 -6.26 20.72
N ASP A 676 3.07 -7.19 21.40
CA ASP A 676 3.70 -7.89 22.53
C ASP A 676 4.89 -8.73 22.06
N VAL A 677 4.72 -9.40 20.91
CA VAL A 677 5.74 -10.25 20.31
C VAL A 677 6.08 -9.77 18.90
N VAL A 678 7.36 -9.60 18.63
CA VAL A 678 7.87 -9.30 17.28
C VAL A 678 8.85 -10.37 16.85
N VAL A 679 8.63 -10.90 15.64
CA VAL A 679 9.53 -11.87 14.99
C VAL A 679 10.24 -11.20 13.83
N VAL A 680 11.55 -11.29 13.75
CA VAL A 680 12.37 -10.68 12.68
C VAL A 680 13.20 -11.75 12.01
N PRO A 681 12.73 -12.34 10.89
CA PRO A 681 13.50 -13.34 10.14
C PRO A 681 14.45 -12.69 9.14
N ASP A 682 15.28 -13.54 8.51
CA ASP A 682 16.22 -13.19 7.43
C ASP A 682 17.26 -12.12 7.85
N LEU A 683 17.70 -12.16 9.11
CA LEU A 683 18.82 -11.35 9.60
C LEU A 683 20.16 -11.89 9.09
N CYS A 684 20.25 -12.03 7.77
CA CYS A 684 21.41 -12.56 7.06
C CYS A 684 22.25 -11.45 6.42
N ALA A 685 23.54 -11.71 6.24
CA ALA A 685 24.46 -10.79 5.58
C ALA A 685 23.94 -10.40 4.18
N GLY A 686 23.84 -9.09 3.92
CA GLY A 686 23.33 -8.52 2.69
C GLY A 686 21.80 -8.54 2.51
N SER A 687 21.05 -9.13 3.44
CA SER A 687 19.59 -9.13 3.45
C SER A 687 19.02 -8.08 4.40
N PHE A 688 19.27 -8.20 5.70
CA PHE A 688 18.92 -7.18 6.68
C PHE A 688 20.05 -7.05 7.74
N PRO A 689 20.83 -5.96 7.70
CA PRO A 689 20.76 -4.77 6.84
C PRO A 689 21.15 -5.02 5.38
N LYS A 690 20.53 -4.30 4.43
CA LYS A 690 20.96 -4.31 3.03
C LYS A 690 22.28 -3.59 2.84
N GLU A 691 23.24 -4.27 2.22
CA GLU A 691 24.58 -3.71 2.00
C GLU A 691 24.78 -3.05 0.64
N LYS A 692 23.87 -3.31 -0.32
CA LYS A 692 23.99 -2.73 -1.67
C LYS A 692 23.87 -1.21 -1.59
N PRO A 693 24.83 -0.44 -2.15
CA PRO A 693 24.74 1.02 -2.21
C PRO A 693 23.47 1.47 -2.92
N PRO A 694 22.93 2.64 -2.59
CA PRO A 694 21.79 3.20 -3.32
C PRO A 694 22.20 3.56 -4.76
N GLU A 695 21.20 3.74 -5.62
CA GLU A 695 21.41 4.27 -6.96
C GLU A 695 21.99 5.69 -6.85
N ALA A 696 23.13 5.92 -7.48
CA ALA A 696 23.83 7.19 -7.43
C ALA A 696 23.51 8.03 -8.67
N TRP A 697 23.40 9.34 -8.52
CA TRP A 697 23.19 10.28 -9.60
C TRP A 697 24.30 10.26 -10.68
N THR A 698 25.51 9.77 -10.32
CA THR A 698 26.63 9.55 -11.21
C THR A 698 26.47 8.37 -12.17
N SER A 699 25.46 7.52 -11.97
CA SER A 699 25.25 6.29 -12.76
C SER A 699 23.80 6.08 -13.20
N TYR A 700 22.86 6.88 -12.65
CA TYR A 700 21.43 6.76 -12.92
C TYR A 700 20.82 8.12 -13.28
N ALA A 701 20.21 8.21 -14.46
CA ALA A 701 19.60 9.43 -14.98
C ALA A 701 18.45 9.97 -14.12
N LYS A 702 17.71 9.09 -13.45
CA LYS A 702 16.55 9.44 -12.64
C LYS A 702 16.88 10.10 -11.30
N VAL A 703 18.12 10.06 -10.87
CA VAL A 703 18.55 10.59 -9.56
C VAL A 703 19.07 12.00 -9.72
N LEU A 704 18.57 12.93 -8.90
CA LEU A 704 18.97 14.32 -8.88
C LEU A 704 20.40 14.48 -8.30
N PRO A 705 21.31 15.28 -8.90
CA PRO A 705 22.60 15.60 -8.33
C PRO A 705 22.47 16.15 -6.90
N TYR A 706 23.29 15.63 -5.99
CA TYR A 706 23.18 15.97 -4.56
C TYR A 706 23.41 17.45 -4.28
N GLY A 707 24.28 18.11 -5.03
CA GLY A 707 24.51 19.54 -4.88
C GLY A 707 23.31 20.43 -5.22
N LEU A 708 22.26 19.89 -5.90
CA LEU A 708 21.01 20.60 -6.18
C LEU A 708 19.91 20.32 -5.14
N ARG A 709 20.09 19.32 -4.31
CA ARG A 709 19.06 18.90 -3.34
C ARG A 709 19.04 19.85 -2.14
N GLY A 710 17.87 20.10 -1.60
CA GLY A 710 17.70 20.95 -0.41
C GLY A 710 18.20 20.31 0.90
N ASP A 711 18.58 19.02 0.87
CA ASP A 711 19.21 18.26 1.95
C ASP A 711 20.70 17.95 1.69
N ALA A 712 21.31 18.61 0.69
CA ALA A 712 22.71 18.42 0.30
C ALA A 712 23.73 18.35 1.46
N PRO A 713 23.60 19.14 2.55
CA PRO A 713 24.55 19.09 3.66
C PRO A 713 24.60 17.73 4.40
N THR A 714 23.55 16.92 4.29
CA THR A 714 23.44 15.60 4.94
C THR A 714 23.85 14.45 4.03
N LEU A 715 24.11 14.73 2.75
CA LEU A 715 24.47 13.76 1.74
C LEU A 715 26.00 13.74 1.51
N PRO A 716 26.55 12.65 0.94
CA PRO A 716 27.94 12.63 0.51
C PRO A 716 28.24 13.75 -0.49
N ALA A 717 29.37 14.44 -0.28
CA ALA A 717 29.82 15.48 -1.19
C ALA A 717 30.07 14.94 -2.60
N ASP A 718 29.92 15.81 -3.62
CA ASP A 718 30.17 15.44 -5.00
C ASP A 718 31.59 14.93 -5.21
N PRO A 719 31.79 13.88 -6.03
CA PRO A 719 33.10 13.24 -6.18
C PRO A 719 34.07 14.09 -7.01
N GLU A 720 35.35 14.01 -6.71
CA GLU A 720 36.39 14.36 -7.67
C GLU A 720 36.35 13.40 -8.87
N TRP A 721 36.51 13.93 -10.08
CA TRP A 721 36.42 13.14 -11.32
C TRP A 721 37.70 12.34 -11.57
N THR A 722 38.10 11.56 -10.58
CA THR A 722 39.20 10.58 -10.60
C THR A 722 38.70 9.21 -10.17
N SER A 723 39.43 8.16 -10.51
CA SER A 723 39.08 6.79 -10.07
C SER A 723 39.06 6.67 -8.53
N ALA A 724 39.99 7.38 -7.86
CA ALA A 724 40.04 7.40 -6.39
C ALA A 724 38.87 8.19 -5.80
N GLY A 725 38.56 9.36 -6.34
CA GLY A 725 37.46 10.21 -5.90
C GLY A 725 36.11 9.50 -6.03
N LEU A 726 35.85 8.86 -7.18
CA LEU A 726 34.61 8.10 -7.35
C LEU A 726 34.50 6.87 -6.44
N LYS A 727 35.63 6.21 -6.15
CA LYS A 727 35.69 5.11 -5.17
C LYS A 727 35.38 5.62 -3.75
N SER A 728 35.92 6.77 -3.36
CA SER A 728 35.65 7.40 -2.07
C SER A 728 34.15 7.79 -1.96
N PHE A 729 33.59 8.38 -3.01
CA PHE A 729 32.17 8.71 -3.09
C PHE A 729 31.25 7.47 -2.91
N LYS A 730 31.57 6.36 -3.61
CA LYS A 730 30.84 5.09 -3.44
C LYS A 730 30.94 4.53 -2.02
N ALA A 731 32.10 4.68 -1.38
CA ALA A 731 32.27 4.29 0.02
C ALA A 731 31.42 5.15 0.97
N ALA A 732 31.38 6.47 0.75
CA ALA A 732 30.51 7.37 1.51
C ALA A 732 29.02 7.05 1.32
N LEU A 733 28.60 6.72 0.09
CA LEU A 733 27.23 6.24 -0.20
C LEU A 733 26.90 4.93 0.55
N LYS A 734 27.85 4.00 0.62
CA LYS A 734 27.66 2.76 1.38
C LYS A 734 27.47 3.07 2.86
N THR A 735 28.29 3.95 3.44
CA THR A 735 28.15 4.36 4.85
C THR A 735 26.80 5.07 5.10
N HIS A 736 26.40 5.97 4.22
CA HIS A 736 25.09 6.63 4.31
C HIS A 736 23.96 5.60 4.30
N LYS A 737 24.00 4.62 3.38
CA LYS A 737 23.02 3.52 3.33
C LYS A 737 23.01 2.67 4.59
N GLN A 738 24.16 2.37 5.15
CA GLN A 738 24.26 1.63 6.42
C GLN A 738 23.60 2.39 7.58
N THR A 739 23.75 3.72 7.61
CA THR A 739 23.06 4.57 8.60
C THR A 739 21.53 4.51 8.45
N GLU A 740 21.02 4.53 7.22
CA GLU A 740 19.58 4.37 6.96
C GLU A 740 19.08 2.98 7.38
N GLU A 741 19.82 1.92 7.06
CA GLU A 741 19.47 0.54 7.49
C GLU A 741 19.52 0.41 9.02
N LEU A 742 20.45 1.11 9.68
CA LEU A 742 20.52 1.14 11.14
C LEU A 742 19.31 1.83 11.77
N ARG A 743 18.83 2.93 11.18
CA ARG A 743 17.55 3.55 11.59
C ARG A 743 16.38 2.58 11.44
N LEU A 744 16.33 1.84 10.33
CA LEU A 744 15.29 0.83 10.10
C LEU A 744 15.38 -0.31 11.13
N GLY A 745 16.59 -0.77 11.45
CA GLY A 745 16.82 -1.73 12.54
C GLY A 745 16.32 -1.21 13.88
N TYR A 746 16.67 0.03 14.24
CA TYR A 746 16.19 0.67 15.47
C TYR A 746 14.66 0.74 15.51
N VAL A 747 13.99 1.16 14.41
CA VAL A 747 12.53 1.13 14.32
C VAL A 747 12.02 -0.28 14.59
N THR A 748 12.58 -1.31 13.94
CA THR A 748 12.15 -2.70 14.03
C THR A 748 12.27 -3.25 15.45
N PHE A 749 13.44 -3.06 16.08
CA PHE A 749 13.75 -3.59 17.41
C PHE A 749 13.12 -2.79 18.57
N THR A 750 12.48 -1.65 18.27
CA THR A 750 11.66 -0.90 19.23
C THR A 750 10.16 -1.14 19.07
N ARG A 751 9.75 -2.15 18.29
CA ARG A 751 8.33 -2.51 18.14
C ARG A 751 7.82 -3.47 19.22
N PRO A 752 8.63 -4.45 19.73
CA PRO A 752 8.15 -5.38 20.74
C PRO A 752 7.93 -4.68 22.09
N ARG A 753 6.88 -5.11 22.79
CA ARG A 753 6.63 -4.74 24.18
C ARG A 753 7.34 -5.71 25.14
N SER A 754 7.22 -7.03 24.88
CA SER A 754 7.68 -8.06 25.81
C SER A 754 8.68 -9.06 25.22
N LEU A 755 8.54 -9.48 23.95
CA LEU A 755 9.37 -10.52 23.36
C LEU A 755 9.83 -10.17 21.94
N LEU A 756 11.13 -10.29 21.71
CA LEU A 756 11.75 -10.24 20.39
C LEU A 756 12.29 -11.62 20.01
N LEU A 757 11.79 -12.19 18.92
CA LEU A 757 12.34 -13.38 18.27
C LEU A 757 13.08 -12.95 17.01
N ALA A 758 14.33 -13.39 16.84
CA ALA A 758 15.16 -12.96 15.72
C ALA A 758 15.92 -14.15 15.14
N SER A 759 15.92 -14.27 13.82
CA SER A 759 16.56 -15.42 13.16
C SER A 759 17.29 -15.07 11.87
N GLY A 760 18.16 -15.99 11.48
CA GLY A 760 18.88 -15.97 10.21
C GLY A 760 19.29 -17.37 9.80
N HIS A 761 19.91 -17.47 8.63
CA HIS A 761 20.33 -18.74 8.06
C HIS A 761 21.66 -18.63 7.29
N TRP A 762 22.34 -19.77 7.13
CA TRP A 762 23.54 -19.85 6.28
C TRP A 762 23.17 -19.93 4.80
N TRP A 763 22.19 -20.76 4.44
CA TRP A 763 21.83 -21.06 3.05
C TRP A 763 20.43 -20.56 2.68
N GLY A 764 20.36 -19.60 1.78
CA GLY A 764 19.10 -19.16 1.22
C GLY A 764 18.54 -20.15 0.17
N PRO A 765 17.28 -19.99 -0.27
CA PRO A 765 16.57 -21.00 -1.08
C PRO A 765 17.17 -21.25 -2.48
N THR A 766 17.88 -20.28 -3.06
CA THR A 766 18.39 -20.35 -4.44
C THR A 766 19.87 -19.95 -4.58
N GLN A 767 20.51 -19.53 -3.51
CA GLN A 767 21.88 -19.00 -3.52
C GLN A 767 22.91 -20.13 -3.51
N LYS A 768 23.91 -20.01 -4.36
CA LYS A 768 25.09 -20.91 -4.38
C LYS A 768 26.13 -20.56 -3.32
N ARG A 769 26.07 -19.36 -2.75
CA ARG A 769 27.02 -18.88 -1.74
C ARG A 769 26.33 -18.76 -0.39
N ARG A 770 27.03 -19.19 0.67
CA ARG A 770 26.58 -18.97 2.04
C ARG A 770 26.46 -17.49 2.36
N ARG A 771 25.52 -17.11 3.20
CA ARG A 771 25.30 -15.74 3.68
C ARG A 771 25.83 -15.56 5.10
N GLY A 772 25.32 -16.33 6.04
CA GLY A 772 25.59 -16.22 7.45
C GLY A 772 24.89 -15.09 8.17
N PRO A 773 25.19 -14.90 9.47
CA PRO A 773 24.53 -13.89 10.28
C PRO A 773 24.87 -12.47 9.80
N SER A 774 23.92 -11.56 9.94
CA SER A 774 24.16 -10.13 9.72
C SER A 774 24.69 -9.46 10.99
N ALA A 775 25.19 -8.22 10.85
CA ALA A 775 25.62 -7.41 11.98
C ALA A 775 24.51 -7.21 13.04
N PHE A 776 23.22 -7.22 12.63
CA PHE A 776 22.12 -7.17 13.59
C PHE A 776 21.98 -8.47 14.39
N LEU A 777 22.06 -9.62 13.72
CA LEU A 777 21.98 -10.91 14.40
C LEU A 777 23.19 -11.16 15.33
N ASP A 778 24.38 -10.72 14.93
CA ASP A 778 25.57 -10.75 15.78
C ASP A 778 25.42 -9.88 17.03
N ALA A 779 24.83 -8.67 16.89
CA ALA A 779 24.55 -7.81 18.04
C ALA A 779 23.51 -8.43 18.99
N LEU A 780 22.49 -9.08 18.45
CA LEU A 780 21.48 -9.82 19.23
C LEU A 780 22.11 -11.00 19.96
N ARG A 781 22.99 -11.76 19.30
CA ARG A 781 23.75 -12.83 19.92
C ARG A 781 24.60 -12.32 21.09
N ALA A 782 25.37 -11.26 20.88
CA ALA A 782 26.20 -10.66 21.93
C ALA A 782 25.36 -10.19 23.13
N HIS A 783 24.17 -9.65 22.88
CA HIS A 783 23.22 -9.26 23.93
C HIS A 783 22.71 -10.47 24.73
N CYS A 784 22.41 -11.59 24.06
CA CYS A 784 22.01 -12.84 24.71
C CYS A 784 23.17 -13.44 25.51
N GLU A 785 24.42 -13.47 24.97
CA GLU A 785 25.61 -13.94 25.64
C GLU A 785 25.94 -13.10 26.90
N ALA A 786 25.58 -11.82 26.92
CA ALA A 786 25.71 -10.96 28.10
C ALA A 786 24.66 -11.28 29.20
N GLY A 787 23.78 -12.23 29.00
CA GLY A 787 22.78 -12.67 29.97
C GLY A 787 21.43 -11.92 29.89
N PHE A 788 21.19 -11.16 28.82
CA PHE A 788 19.95 -10.40 28.62
C PHE A 788 18.94 -11.10 27.70
N GLY A 789 19.24 -12.33 27.23
CA GLY A 789 18.39 -13.09 26.34
C GLY A 789 18.80 -14.55 26.24
N GLU A 790 18.23 -15.27 25.25
CA GLU A 790 18.43 -16.72 25.04
C GLU A 790 18.86 -16.96 23.58
N ILE A 791 19.84 -17.87 23.40
CA ILE A 791 20.24 -18.39 22.09
C ILE A 791 19.59 -19.75 21.95
N GLU A 792 18.55 -19.88 21.12
CA GLU A 792 17.81 -21.13 20.97
C GLU A 792 18.51 -22.13 20.04
N ALA A 793 19.15 -21.62 18.98
CA ALA A 793 19.93 -22.42 18.04
C ALA A 793 21.05 -21.57 17.44
N TRP A 794 22.20 -22.18 17.18
CA TRP A 794 23.28 -21.52 16.47
C TRP A 794 24.06 -22.52 15.61
N ALA A 795 23.66 -22.60 14.33
CA ALA A 795 24.33 -23.51 13.38
C ALA A 795 25.78 -23.09 13.13
N ALA A 796 26.64 -24.08 13.06
CA ALA A 796 28.05 -23.88 12.76
C ALA A 796 28.25 -23.33 11.34
N GLU A 797 29.34 -22.56 11.14
CA GLU A 797 29.68 -22.08 9.81
C GLU A 797 29.97 -23.25 8.86
N PRO A 798 29.29 -23.38 7.71
CA PRO A 798 29.55 -24.40 6.71
C PRO A 798 30.98 -24.30 6.17
N ALA A 799 31.56 -25.41 5.73
CA ALA A 799 32.88 -25.43 5.10
C ALA A 799 32.92 -24.58 3.83
N GLU A 800 34.08 -24.10 3.39
CA GLU A 800 34.18 -23.22 2.21
C GLU A 800 33.71 -23.88 0.92
N ASP A 801 33.88 -25.20 0.83
CA ASP A 801 33.50 -26.07 -0.29
C ASP A 801 32.12 -26.72 -0.14
N ALA A 802 31.41 -26.42 0.94
CA ALA A 802 30.08 -26.95 1.17
C ALA A 802 29.09 -26.40 0.12
N GLU A 803 28.24 -27.26 -0.40
CA GLU A 803 27.16 -26.93 -1.30
C GLU A 803 25.84 -26.67 -0.54
N ASN A 804 25.00 -25.79 -1.09
CA ASN A 804 23.71 -25.48 -0.50
C ASN A 804 22.82 -26.72 -0.48
N PRO A 805 22.41 -27.24 0.70
CA PRO A 805 21.53 -28.41 0.83
C PRO A 805 20.20 -28.27 0.10
N ALA A 806 19.66 -27.04 0.03
CA ALA A 806 18.40 -26.77 -0.66
C ALA A 806 18.49 -26.96 -2.19
N LEU A 807 19.68 -26.75 -2.78
CA LEU A 807 19.91 -27.00 -4.20
C LEU A 807 20.15 -28.49 -4.49
N ALA A 808 20.79 -29.22 -3.56
CA ALA A 808 20.97 -30.65 -3.65
C ALA A 808 19.63 -31.41 -3.58
N SER A 809 18.75 -31.03 -2.65
CA SER A 809 17.41 -31.64 -2.52
C SER A 809 16.51 -31.29 -3.68
N ALA A 810 16.65 -30.10 -4.28
CA ALA A 810 15.89 -29.69 -5.49
C ALA A 810 16.29 -30.50 -6.73
N ALA A 811 17.45 -31.15 -6.73
CA ALA A 811 17.93 -32.03 -7.80
C ALA A 811 17.43 -33.49 -7.64
N ASP A 812 16.69 -33.82 -6.57
CA ASP A 812 16.15 -35.15 -6.32
C ASP A 812 15.07 -35.49 -7.37
N PRO A 813 15.26 -36.57 -8.16
CA PRO A 813 14.32 -36.98 -9.22
C PRO A 813 12.98 -37.53 -8.70
N ASP A 814 12.83 -37.76 -7.41
CA ASP A 814 11.64 -38.37 -6.81
C ASP A 814 10.52 -37.37 -6.42
N HIS A 815 10.68 -36.09 -6.71
CA HIS A 815 9.59 -35.15 -6.53
C HIS A 815 8.43 -35.42 -7.50
N SER A 816 7.25 -35.75 -6.92
CA SER A 816 6.05 -35.93 -7.72
C SER A 816 5.61 -34.63 -8.38
N TRP A 817 5.29 -34.67 -9.66
CA TRP A 817 4.80 -33.54 -10.45
C TRP A 817 3.52 -33.92 -11.22
N PRO A 818 2.44 -33.17 -11.12
CA PRO A 818 2.22 -32.02 -10.18
C PRO A 818 2.20 -32.48 -8.72
N LEU A 819 2.47 -31.57 -7.78
CA LEU A 819 2.44 -31.86 -6.37
C LEU A 819 1.09 -32.48 -5.99
N PRO A 820 1.05 -33.54 -5.14
CA PRO A 820 -0.19 -34.09 -4.69
C PRO A 820 -1.01 -33.07 -3.90
N LEU A 821 -2.33 -33.12 -4.03
CA LEU A 821 -3.20 -32.36 -3.15
C LEU A 821 -3.03 -32.87 -1.71
N ASP A 822 -3.05 -31.97 -0.74
CA ASP A 822 -3.09 -32.35 0.67
C ASP A 822 -4.26 -33.35 0.92
N PRO A 823 -3.97 -34.59 1.39
CA PRO A 823 -5.00 -35.59 1.54
C PRO A 823 -6.13 -35.20 2.48
N ALA A 824 -5.81 -34.50 3.58
CA ALA A 824 -6.78 -34.06 4.57
C ALA A 824 -7.73 -33.02 3.99
N SER A 825 -7.17 -31.99 3.35
CA SER A 825 -7.95 -30.93 2.67
C SER A 825 -8.82 -31.54 1.54
N LEU A 826 -8.27 -32.48 0.77
CA LEU A 826 -9.04 -33.17 -0.29
C LEU A 826 -10.20 -34.00 0.29
N ALA A 827 -9.99 -34.71 1.41
CA ALA A 827 -11.03 -35.48 2.08
C ALA A 827 -12.17 -34.59 2.56
N LEU A 828 -11.87 -33.49 3.24
CA LEU A 828 -12.86 -32.49 3.70
C LEU A 828 -13.66 -31.89 2.55
N ARG A 829 -13.01 -31.55 1.42
CA ARG A 829 -13.72 -31.05 0.23
C ARG A 829 -14.65 -32.08 -0.40
N ARG A 830 -14.24 -33.34 -0.45
CA ARG A 830 -15.08 -34.44 -0.95
C ARG A 830 -16.29 -34.68 -0.06
N GLU A 831 -16.12 -34.63 1.26
CA GLU A 831 -17.20 -34.72 2.22
C GLU A 831 -18.21 -33.57 2.06
N ALA A 832 -17.71 -32.32 1.96
CA ALA A 832 -18.54 -31.16 1.71
C ALA A 832 -19.29 -31.26 0.37
N ALA A 833 -18.60 -31.67 -0.71
CA ALA A 833 -19.23 -31.89 -2.02
C ALA A 833 -20.32 -32.98 -1.95
N ALA A 834 -20.07 -34.11 -1.28
CA ALA A 834 -21.07 -35.18 -1.11
C ALA A 834 -22.31 -34.69 -0.33
N LEU A 835 -22.11 -33.85 0.68
CA LEU A 835 -23.21 -33.24 1.42
C LEU A 835 -24.06 -32.32 0.51
N VAL A 836 -23.45 -31.46 -0.29
CA VAL A 836 -24.13 -30.59 -1.27
C VAL A 836 -24.89 -31.46 -2.29
N GLU A 837 -24.26 -32.49 -2.85
CA GLU A 837 -24.90 -33.39 -3.82
C GLU A 837 -26.11 -34.12 -3.20
N SER A 838 -26.02 -34.59 -1.94
CA SER A 838 -27.12 -35.26 -1.25
C SER A 838 -28.34 -34.33 -1.07
N HIS A 839 -28.09 -33.06 -0.69
CA HIS A 839 -29.13 -32.05 -0.56
C HIS A 839 -29.76 -31.68 -1.91
N LEU A 840 -28.94 -31.56 -2.95
CA LEU A 840 -29.38 -31.27 -4.30
C LEU A 840 -30.28 -32.43 -4.82
N LEU A 841 -29.87 -33.68 -4.63
CA LEU A 841 -30.67 -34.86 -5.00
C LEU A 841 -32.00 -34.84 -4.25
N THR A 842 -31.99 -34.52 -2.94
CA THR A 842 -33.21 -34.46 -2.13
C THR A 842 -34.14 -33.34 -2.63
N ALA A 843 -33.60 -32.19 -2.96
CA ALA A 843 -34.35 -31.04 -3.49
C ALA A 843 -34.92 -31.30 -4.91
N LEU A 844 -34.23 -32.10 -5.72
CA LEU A 844 -34.66 -32.47 -7.08
C LEU A 844 -35.57 -33.69 -7.10
N THR A 845 -35.64 -34.44 -6.01
CA THR A 845 -36.55 -35.59 -5.90
C THR A 845 -37.95 -35.07 -5.52
N PRO A 846 -38.96 -35.21 -6.36
CA PRO A 846 -40.30 -34.79 -5.98
C PRO A 846 -40.71 -35.53 -4.70
N PRO A 847 -41.39 -34.87 -3.76
CA PRO A 847 -41.91 -35.56 -2.59
C PRO A 847 -42.73 -36.73 -3.04
N PRO A 848 -42.65 -37.89 -2.35
CA PRO A 848 -43.48 -39.03 -2.69
C PRO A 848 -44.92 -38.58 -2.74
N ALA A 849 -45.62 -38.95 -3.81
CA ALA A 849 -47.04 -38.66 -3.92
C ALA A 849 -47.72 -39.10 -2.62
N PRO A 850 -48.56 -38.26 -2.00
CA PRO A 850 -49.23 -38.64 -0.79
C PRO A 850 -49.96 -39.98 -1.06
N ASP A 851 -49.70 -40.99 -0.23
CA ASP A 851 -50.34 -42.30 -0.36
C ASP A 851 -51.84 -42.10 -0.30
N PRO A 852 -52.56 -42.36 -1.37
CA PRO A 852 -54.04 -42.20 -1.39
C PRO A 852 -54.75 -43.04 -0.32
N TYR A 853 -54.05 -43.98 0.34
CA TYR A 853 -54.59 -44.81 1.40
C TYR A 853 -54.17 -44.33 2.82
N LEU A 854 -53.40 -43.27 2.97
CA LEU A 854 -53.00 -42.69 4.28
C LEU A 854 -53.87 -41.52 4.74
N TRP A 855 -55.08 -41.38 4.16
CA TRP A 855 -56.04 -40.54 4.81
C TRP A 855 -56.60 -41.35 6.03
N PRO A 856 -56.51 -40.73 7.24
CA PRO A 856 -57.15 -41.38 8.37
C PRO A 856 -58.65 -41.65 8.03
N PRO A 857 -59.17 -42.78 8.36
CA PRO A 857 -60.59 -43.02 8.12
C PRO A 857 -61.36 -41.91 8.77
N HIS A 858 -62.26 -41.29 8.01
CA HIS A 858 -63.20 -40.30 8.54
C HIS A 858 -63.89 -40.93 9.72
N CYS A 859 -63.57 -40.51 10.94
CA CYS A 859 -64.45 -40.73 12.05
C CYS A 859 -65.71 -39.91 11.81
N GLU A 860 -66.69 -40.48 11.28
CA GLU A 860 -68.07 -39.93 11.30
C GLU A 860 -68.50 -39.95 12.79
N ASP A 861 -68.14 -38.92 13.53
CA ASP A 861 -68.79 -38.63 14.79
C ASP A 861 -69.86 -37.54 14.49
N PRO A 862 -71.13 -37.95 14.54
CA PRO A 862 -72.28 -37.10 14.16
C PRO A 862 -72.56 -35.97 15.18
N SER A 863 -71.69 -35.72 16.11
CA SER A 863 -71.93 -34.74 17.18
C SER A 863 -70.96 -33.55 17.19
N TYR A 864 -70.13 -33.40 16.15
CA TYR A 864 -69.30 -32.24 16.05
C TYR A 864 -69.89 -31.24 15.06
N ASP A 865 -70.60 -30.25 15.55
CA ASP A 865 -70.92 -29.05 14.81
C ASP A 865 -69.60 -28.32 14.54
N ASP A 866 -69.06 -28.33 13.29
CA ASP A 866 -67.94 -27.51 12.90
C ASP A 866 -68.27 -26.02 13.08
N PRO A 867 -67.46 -25.25 13.77
CA PRO A 867 -67.63 -23.81 13.78
C PRO A 867 -67.45 -23.31 12.36
N PRO A 868 -68.28 -22.39 11.91
CA PRO A 868 -68.16 -21.81 10.54
C PRO A 868 -66.76 -21.28 10.32
N TRP A 869 -66.13 -21.74 9.23
CA TRP A 869 -64.81 -21.22 8.79
C TRP A 869 -64.91 -19.68 8.77
N PRO A 870 -63.92 -19.00 9.40
CA PRO A 870 -63.86 -17.55 9.26
C PRO A 870 -63.77 -17.19 7.77
N GLN A 871 -64.69 -16.38 7.30
CA GLN A 871 -64.62 -15.85 5.95
C GLN A 871 -63.29 -15.19 5.74
N PRO A 872 -62.62 -15.36 4.57
CA PRO A 872 -61.42 -14.60 4.27
C PRO A 872 -61.72 -13.10 4.38
N PRO A 873 -60.87 -12.32 5.00
CA PRO A 873 -61.09 -10.88 5.11
C PRO A 873 -61.31 -10.28 3.74
N GLU A 874 -62.26 -9.35 3.61
CA GLU A 874 -62.46 -8.58 2.42
C GLU A 874 -61.13 -7.86 2.02
N PRO A 875 -60.84 -7.64 0.73
CA PRO A 875 -59.61 -7.05 0.28
C PRO A 875 -59.23 -5.72 0.93
N ASP A 876 -60.21 -4.99 1.45
CA ASP A 876 -60.05 -3.69 2.11
C ASP A 876 -59.57 -3.79 3.58
N ASP A 877 -59.59 -4.97 4.21
CA ASP A 877 -59.18 -5.19 5.60
C ASP A 877 -57.70 -5.62 5.75
N LEU A 878 -56.98 -5.82 4.63
CA LEU A 878 -55.59 -6.33 4.66
C LEU A 878 -54.53 -5.24 4.81
N TRP A 879 -54.86 -3.95 4.65
CA TRP A 879 -53.91 -2.87 4.81
C TRP A 879 -54.59 -1.72 5.59
N PRO A 880 -54.19 -1.43 6.82
CA PRO A 880 -54.57 -0.18 7.46
C PRO A 880 -53.94 0.97 6.68
N GLU A 881 -54.73 1.95 6.27
CA GLU A 881 -54.19 3.20 5.73
C GLU A 881 -53.14 3.74 6.68
N PRO A 882 -51.99 4.20 6.18
CA PRO A 882 -51.02 4.87 7.02
C PRO A 882 -51.68 6.12 7.59
N GLY A 883 -51.74 6.18 8.90
CA GLY A 883 -52.17 7.36 9.64
C GLY A 883 -51.35 8.57 9.23
N PRO A 884 -51.90 9.79 9.31
CA PRO A 884 -51.23 11.00 8.83
C PRO A 884 -49.94 11.23 9.67
N GLU A 885 -48.82 11.29 8.96
CA GLU A 885 -47.56 11.75 9.53
C GLU A 885 -47.74 13.15 10.16
N PRO A 886 -47.30 13.39 11.39
CA PRO A 886 -47.32 14.70 11.97
C PRO A 886 -46.22 15.57 11.36
N GLY A 887 -46.62 16.59 10.63
CA GLY A 887 -45.82 17.78 10.37
C GLY A 887 -45.07 17.91 9.05
N ARG A 888 -45.76 17.89 7.92
CA ARG A 888 -45.30 18.64 6.74
C ARG A 888 -46.37 19.63 6.32
N SER A 889 -46.11 20.93 6.54
CA SER A 889 -46.85 22.04 6.02
C SER A 889 -46.82 22.02 4.48
N ALA A 890 -48.00 22.06 3.87
CA ALA A 890 -48.20 22.14 2.43
C ALA A 890 -47.60 23.44 1.88
N PRO A 891 -47.00 23.43 0.69
CA PRO A 891 -46.59 24.66 0.01
C PRO A 891 -47.86 25.35 -0.57
N ALA A 892 -47.94 26.65 -0.30
CA ALA A 892 -49.02 27.52 -0.77
C ALA A 892 -49.02 27.59 -2.32
N THR A 893 -50.20 27.46 -2.89
CA THR A 893 -50.53 27.74 -4.29
C THR A 893 -50.32 29.23 -4.59
N PRO A 894 -49.70 29.62 -5.69
CA PRO A 894 -49.68 30.99 -6.14
C PRO A 894 -50.94 31.30 -6.97
N HIS A 895 -51.64 32.33 -6.58
CA HIS A 895 -52.64 33.00 -7.40
C HIS A 895 -51.99 33.93 -8.45
N PRO A 896 -52.65 34.15 -9.62
CA PRO A 896 -52.04 34.78 -10.77
C PRO A 896 -52.31 36.31 -10.80
N GLY A 897 -51.36 37.04 -11.38
CA GLY A 897 -51.65 38.38 -11.79
C GLY A 897 -50.48 39.34 -11.88
N GLY A 898 -50.12 39.77 -13.07
CA GLY A 898 -49.35 40.99 -13.27
C GLY A 898 -48.32 40.96 -14.41
N ALA A 899 -48.82 41.19 -15.65
CA ALA A 899 -48.28 41.98 -16.75
C ALA A 899 -46.77 42.16 -16.98
N LEU A 900 -46.39 41.84 -18.24
CA LEU A 900 -45.22 42.20 -19.07
C LEU A 900 -44.86 43.69 -19.13
N PRO A 901 -43.66 44.10 -19.64
CA PRO A 901 -43.32 44.09 -21.08
C PRO A 901 -41.86 43.70 -21.37
N ALA A 902 -41.61 42.98 -22.43
CA ALA A 902 -41.19 43.30 -23.82
C ALA A 902 -39.87 44.11 -23.92
N ASP A 903 -38.79 43.52 -24.49
CA ASP A 903 -38.41 43.83 -25.86
C ASP A 903 -37.08 43.11 -26.28
N ALA A 904 -37.13 42.62 -27.50
CA ALA A 904 -36.15 42.59 -28.60
C ALA A 904 -34.87 41.72 -28.46
N GLY A 905 -34.55 40.81 -29.31
CA GLY A 905 -34.54 40.75 -30.74
C GLY A 905 -33.79 39.48 -31.18
N ALA A 906 -34.37 38.77 -32.11
CA ALA A 906 -33.75 37.73 -32.94
C ALA A 906 -32.96 38.39 -34.08
N PRO A 907 -32.15 37.68 -34.93
CA PRO A 907 -32.68 36.65 -35.85
C PRO A 907 -31.76 35.44 -36.17
N VAL A 908 -32.33 34.27 -36.45
CA VAL A 908 -32.47 33.58 -37.76
C VAL A 908 -31.24 32.87 -38.35
N GLY A 909 -31.48 31.62 -38.68
CA GLY A 909 -30.85 30.86 -39.77
C GLY A 909 -30.86 29.36 -39.53
N ASP A 910 -31.88 28.69 -39.97
CA ASP A 910 -32.06 27.66 -40.98
C ASP A 910 -31.16 26.39 -40.84
N GLY A 911 -31.64 25.20 -40.94
CA GLY A 911 -32.79 24.57 -41.55
C GLY A 911 -32.55 23.07 -41.59
N GLY A 912 -33.61 22.31 -41.55
CA GLY A 912 -33.61 20.97 -42.13
C GLY A 912 -34.16 19.85 -41.25
N SER A 913 -35.44 19.79 -41.15
CA SER A 913 -36.46 18.71 -41.40
C SER A 913 -36.24 17.33 -40.76
N VAL A 914 -37.21 17.05 -39.91
CA VAL A 914 -37.78 15.75 -39.51
C VAL A 914 -38.53 15.07 -40.67
N PRO A 915 -38.71 13.74 -40.66
CA PRO A 915 -40.02 13.29 -40.25
C PRO A 915 -40.05 12.05 -39.32
N ALA A 916 -41.19 12.06 -38.60
CA ALA A 916 -41.69 11.03 -37.71
C ALA A 916 -42.30 9.83 -38.47
N ASP A 917 -42.43 8.76 -37.72
CA ASP A 917 -43.54 7.77 -37.59
C ASP A 917 -42.91 6.37 -37.47
N ALA A 918 -43.36 5.46 -36.68
CA ALA A 918 -44.65 4.99 -36.27
C ALA A 918 -44.48 3.95 -35.12
N ARG A 919 -45.45 3.95 -34.25
CA ARG A 919 -45.74 2.91 -33.26
C ARG A 919 -45.98 1.56 -33.94
N HIS A 920 -45.63 0.45 -33.31
CA HIS A 920 -46.43 -0.75 -33.23
C HIS A 920 -46.12 -1.55 -31.99
N ASP A 921 -47.15 -1.76 -31.18
CA ASP A 921 -47.34 -2.81 -30.20
C ASP A 921 -47.46 -4.17 -30.92
N GLU A 922 -46.88 -5.23 -30.32
CA GLU A 922 -47.59 -6.51 -30.09
C GLU A 922 -46.62 -7.62 -29.59
N PRO A 923 -47.12 -8.77 -29.08
CA PRO A 923 -46.73 -9.36 -27.85
C PRO A 923 -45.86 -10.63 -28.00
N TRP A 924 -45.23 -11.03 -26.90
CA TRP A 924 -44.44 -12.29 -26.77
C TRP A 924 -45.33 -13.53 -26.87
N PRO A 925 -44.87 -14.59 -27.56
CA PRO A 925 -45.33 -15.95 -27.31
C PRO A 925 -44.21 -16.80 -26.67
N GLY A 926 -44.58 -17.54 -25.67
CA GLY A 926 -43.77 -18.47 -24.93
C GLY A 926 -43.13 -19.57 -25.77
N GLY A 927 -41.90 -19.91 -25.44
CA GLY A 927 -41.16 -21.02 -26.02
C GLY A 927 -40.36 -21.76 -24.95
N ARG A 928 -40.57 -23.06 -24.88
CA ARG A 928 -40.05 -24.06 -23.95
C ARG A 928 -38.56 -24.10 -23.79
N PRO A 929 -38.00 -24.57 -22.64
CA PRO A 929 -36.56 -24.73 -22.43
C PRO A 929 -36.03 -25.92 -23.25
N PRO A 930 -34.76 -25.89 -23.71
CA PRO A 930 -34.14 -26.99 -24.41
C PRO A 930 -33.67 -28.08 -23.43
N ARG A 931 -33.91 -29.32 -23.82
CA ARG A 931 -33.48 -30.56 -23.16
C ARG A 931 -31.98 -30.78 -23.39
N GLY A 932 -31.29 -31.26 -22.35
CA GLY A 932 -30.28 -32.29 -22.48
C GLY A 932 -28.82 -31.81 -22.51
N LEU A 933 -28.18 -31.74 -21.35
CA LEU A 933 -26.75 -31.90 -21.21
C LEU A 933 -26.39 -33.38 -21.07
N PRO A 934 -25.37 -33.89 -21.76
CA PRO A 934 -24.95 -35.28 -21.61
C PRO A 934 -24.16 -35.48 -20.31
N ARG A 935 -24.46 -36.59 -19.64
CA ARG A 935 -23.79 -37.10 -18.45
C ARG A 935 -22.32 -37.39 -18.75
N ALA A 936 -21.42 -36.93 -17.85
CA ALA A 936 -20.04 -37.42 -17.80
C ALA A 936 -19.99 -38.88 -17.31
N PRO A 937 -19.05 -39.69 -17.79
CA PRO A 937 -18.84 -41.04 -17.27
C PRO A 937 -18.10 -40.99 -15.91
N PRO A 938 -18.31 -42.04 -15.06
CA PRO A 938 -17.67 -42.09 -13.73
C PRO A 938 -16.15 -42.37 -13.80
N PRO A 939 -15.46 -42.38 -12.64
CA PRO A 939 -14.06 -41.94 -12.46
C PRO A 939 -12.97 -42.71 -13.16
#